data_cbf6d7dd4272f818b5ea7e1e00fff22e
#
_entry.id   cbf6d7dd4272f818b5ea7e1e00fff22e
#
_cell.length_a   1.000
_cell.length_b   1.000
_cell.length_c   1.000
_cell.angle_alpha   90.00
_cell.angle_beta   90.00
_cell.angle_gamma   90.00
#
_symmetry.space_group_name_H-M   'P 1'
#
loop_
_entity.id
_entity.type
_entity.pdbx_description
1 polymer ?
#
loop_
_entity_poly.entity_id
_entity_poly.type
_entity_poly.pdbx_seq_one_letter_code
_entity_poly.pdbx_strand_id
1 'polypeptide(L)'
;MRNTVRPAIWCGVVIGVWLIFRDVARGQVVNTPPVPDWIQAPGNKTNEAAFFSVGVELPPKMLKVIFLGASEGNMEVFVNGRAIGGGSGGSRAVSMDLTSSMDPGKNVIALRVLNPAGPARVSALIELNADYAQERWVATSGRWLARTTQQDGWSKVVTAPEGWEPAVPSGRVDATGEKNPFEPRNLLDAYNSWKLALGSGVATDPSGLTLPAGFKAELIRSALPAEDSWISMAFDSKGRLTLAREKRGFLRLTFDKNQTSKIEVLDHNLLECRGLLYIGTSLYANANNSKALVRLTDDDDDGVFEKTEELLKTEGGVGHGRNHIKRGPDGWLYIAHGNNVKPASQISPRSPLQRVAEDQLIPNPWDASMFDGDVLAPAGHVLRLNPANPAEVQMFAGGFRNPMDMAFNADGELFTFDADMEWDVGTPWYMPNRVLHIVAGADYGFRRGTGRFRQHFTDTLASVTDIGLASPTAVIFGTGAKFTEKYQRAMFICDWAYGRILAVHCGETGASFQGRSEVFLSGRPLNVTDICVGPDGALWFITGGRATQSGLYRVTYGGSEPSAPLNVTPTPPRSGAAEARELRRRLEAFEMPSGGVAGSKLFEEVWESLAHSDRWIRYAARGALERVAATQWMPRAAEEKNNSRLIAAALAVARMEAPERASAILERLTRVNWRDLAEDDAVGLVRALSVAFARGGAPSSNLSSAVLSQLEAVYPSPIAVLNPDLCRLLVFLKSSKVLAQTLPLIAAATRSEDLVEYPLVLRYLKEGWDIEARRVCFDALGRAGKLAGAQNYFRAIQSIRTEMEKAMDPTELAKVLRTVTNNLAMKAPPPPVAAKVHAWTLEELIPHLDKVSAGRSEAGGKAALLKAQCTACHRVSTDSTVASGIQGPDLSQISARFGRRDLLEHIWNPSKVIDEKYRQTTFVVQDGSEITGVVEREEGGAVVVRQNLLSEQTQAILLISVRERKISNISSMPEGLLSVLTLDQVLDLLAFFETASKPPVKP
;
A
#
# COMPACT_ATOMS: atom_id res chain seq x y z
N MET A 1 71.46 25.17 -18.52
CA MET A 1 72.09 25.81 -17.33
C MET A 1 71.06 25.76 -16.24
N ARG A 2 71.21 24.86 -15.22
CA ARG A 2 71.67 25.14 -13.84
C ARG A 2 70.69 26.10 -13.14
N ASN A 3 70.06 25.93 -12.03
CA ASN A 3 70.21 25.02 -10.86
C ASN A 3 69.00 25.24 -9.97
N THR A 4 68.45 24.19 -9.44
CA THR A 4 68.37 23.82 -7.99
C THR A 4 68.05 24.95 -7.01
N VAL A 5 67.05 24.73 -6.16
CA VAL A 5 67.18 24.43 -4.72
C VAL A 5 65.78 24.19 -4.10
N ARG A 6 65.64 23.05 -3.41
CA ARG A 6 64.68 22.78 -2.32
C ARG A 6 65.20 23.41 -1.01
N PRO A 7 64.44 23.60 0.03
CA PRO A 7 63.72 22.60 0.88
C PRO A 7 62.36 23.05 1.44
N ALA A 8 61.52 22.22 1.80
CA ALA A 8 61.33 21.23 2.86
C ALA A 8 60.47 21.71 4.02
N ILE A 9 59.41 20.88 4.26
CA ILE A 9 58.80 20.54 5.55
C ILE A 9 57.84 21.58 6.17
N TRP A 10 56.51 21.26 6.18
CA TRP A 10 55.79 20.83 7.35
C TRP A 10 54.56 20.00 6.99
N CYS A 11 54.60 18.78 7.46
CA CYS A 11 53.55 17.78 7.51
C CYS A 11 52.50 18.17 8.55
N GLY A 12 51.29 17.74 8.31
CA GLY A 12 50.45 17.43 9.45
C GLY A 12 48.96 17.47 9.10
N VAL A 13 48.38 16.28 8.91
CA VAL A 13 46.97 15.97 9.21
C VAL A 13 45.91 16.59 8.31
N VAL A 14 45.76 16.12 7.08
CA VAL A 14 44.49 15.93 6.37
C VAL A 14 44.64 14.72 5.43
N ILE A 15 44.83 13.54 5.96
CA ILE A 15 44.70 12.27 5.21
C ILE A 15 43.83 11.33 6.05
N GLY A 16 42.55 11.39 5.89
CA GLY A 16 41.62 10.51 6.56
C GLY A 16 40.27 10.31 5.86
N VAL A 17 40.04 10.98 4.73
CA VAL A 17 38.73 10.94 4.05
C VAL A 17 38.79 10.57 2.56
N TRP A 18 39.97 10.32 1.99
CA TRP A 18 40.12 10.09 0.51
C TRP A 18 40.66 8.71 0.15
N LEU A 19 40.24 7.64 0.81
CA LEU A 19 40.67 6.26 0.51
C LEU A 19 39.50 5.27 0.34
N ILE A 20 38.34 5.75 -0.15
CA ILE A 20 37.24 4.86 -0.59
C ILE A 20 36.96 4.99 -2.11
N PHE A 21 37.70 5.82 -2.86
CA PHE A 21 37.45 6.02 -4.29
C PHE A 21 38.61 5.55 -5.20
N ARG A 22 39.25 4.41 -4.90
CA ARG A 22 40.15 3.77 -5.86
C ARG A 22 40.24 2.27 -5.65
N ASP A 23 39.19 1.58 -6.04
CA ASP A 23 39.24 0.20 -6.52
C ASP A 23 37.98 -0.12 -7.36
N VAL A 24 37.81 0.62 -8.46
CA VAL A 24 36.91 0.23 -9.52
C VAL A 24 37.76 -0.33 -10.64
N ALA A 25 38.22 -1.54 -10.47
CA ALA A 25 38.82 -2.34 -11.52
C ALA A 25 38.23 -3.76 -11.45
N ARG A 26 37.21 -4.03 -12.31
CA ARG A 26 36.86 -5.36 -12.81
C ARG A 26 36.78 -6.47 -11.75
N GLY A 27 35.73 -6.48 -10.97
CA GLY A 27 35.28 -7.63 -10.18
C GLY A 27 33.77 -7.63 -10.11
N GLN A 28 33.15 -8.78 -10.30
CA GLN A 28 31.71 -8.99 -10.04
C GLN A 28 31.37 -8.40 -8.69
N VAL A 29 30.51 -7.39 -8.64
CA VAL A 29 29.98 -6.86 -7.39
C VAL A 29 29.11 -7.96 -6.81
N VAL A 30 29.59 -8.62 -5.78
CA VAL A 30 28.82 -9.59 -5.00
C VAL A 30 27.84 -8.79 -4.16
N ASN A 31 26.58 -8.76 -4.58
CA ASN A 31 25.46 -8.07 -3.94
C ASN A 31 24.96 -8.84 -2.71
N THR A 32 25.87 -9.21 -1.81
CA THR A 32 25.51 -9.86 -0.55
C THR A 32 25.47 -8.81 0.55
N PRO A 33 24.34 -8.65 1.27
CA PRO A 33 24.29 -7.73 2.41
C PRO A 33 25.40 -8.06 3.42
N PRO A 34 26.08 -7.05 3.99
CA PRO A 34 27.04 -7.29 5.05
C PRO A 34 26.34 -7.88 6.28
N VAL A 35 27.04 -8.75 7.00
CA VAL A 35 26.53 -9.27 8.28
C VAL A 35 26.74 -8.20 9.36
N PRO A 36 25.67 -7.65 9.97
CA PRO A 36 25.81 -6.61 11.00
C PRO A 36 26.30 -7.18 12.33
N ASP A 37 26.95 -6.33 13.12
CA ASP A 37 27.32 -6.65 14.49
C ASP A 37 26.16 -6.34 15.45
N TRP A 38 26.03 -7.10 16.52
CA TRP A 38 25.36 -6.64 17.72
C TRP A 38 26.22 -5.58 18.39
N ILE A 39 25.66 -4.40 18.66
CA ILE A 39 26.33 -3.29 19.30
C ILE A 39 25.64 -2.90 20.61
N GLN A 40 26.40 -2.37 21.55
CA GLN A 40 25.92 -1.80 22.82
C GLN A 40 26.61 -0.48 23.13
N ALA A 41 26.00 0.35 23.96
CA ALA A 41 26.64 1.56 24.45
C ALA A 41 27.67 1.22 25.52
N PRO A 42 28.85 1.90 25.56
CA PRO A 42 29.82 1.72 26.61
C PRO A 42 29.21 1.92 28.01
N GLY A 43 29.46 0.98 28.92
CA GLY A 43 28.97 1.05 30.30
C GLY A 43 27.47 0.87 30.51
N ASN A 44 26.68 0.53 29.47
CA ASN A 44 25.23 0.32 29.56
C ASN A 44 24.88 -0.80 30.56
N LYS A 45 23.90 -0.52 31.43
CA LYS A 45 23.45 -1.42 32.50
C LYS A 45 22.05 -1.95 32.20
N THR A 46 21.65 -2.97 32.95
CA THR A 46 20.26 -3.50 32.92
C THR A 46 19.26 -2.41 33.20
N ASN A 47 18.17 -2.36 32.42
CA ASN A 47 17.08 -1.38 32.49
C ASN A 47 17.53 0.09 32.32
N GLU A 48 18.62 0.30 31.60
CA GLU A 48 19.12 1.62 31.23
C GLU A 48 18.94 1.80 29.71
N ALA A 49 18.44 2.96 29.30
CA ALA A 49 18.29 3.26 27.88
C ALA A 49 19.67 3.50 27.23
N ALA A 50 19.88 2.93 26.06
CA ALA A 50 21.00 3.22 25.19
C ALA A 50 20.56 3.96 23.94
N PHE A 51 21.37 4.91 23.51
CA PHE A 51 21.15 5.76 22.35
C PHE A 51 22.26 5.52 21.34
N PHE A 52 21.87 5.28 20.09
CA PHE A 52 22.80 5.01 18.98
C PHE A 52 22.53 5.97 17.85
N SER A 53 23.55 6.34 17.09
CA SER A 53 23.39 7.25 15.95
C SER A 53 24.39 6.89 14.85
N VAL A 54 23.95 7.05 13.59
CA VAL A 54 24.80 6.96 12.41
C VAL A 54 24.40 8.01 11.40
N GLY A 55 25.39 8.69 10.83
CA GLY A 55 25.20 9.58 9.69
C GLY A 55 25.14 8.79 8.38
N VAL A 56 24.20 9.12 7.54
CA VAL A 56 24.02 8.53 6.20
C VAL A 56 23.93 9.65 5.17
N GLU A 57 24.73 9.58 4.12
CA GLU A 57 24.70 10.55 3.03
C GLU A 57 24.04 9.94 1.79
N LEU A 58 22.96 10.57 1.32
CA LEU A 58 22.17 10.09 0.21
C LEU A 58 22.43 10.92 -1.05
N PRO A 59 22.46 10.28 -2.23
CA PRO A 59 22.50 11.01 -3.50
C PRO A 59 21.20 11.78 -3.74
N PRO A 60 21.19 12.77 -4.66
CA PRO A 60 20.01 13.58 -4.95
C PRO A 60 18.78 12.80 -5.40
N LYS A 61 18.98 11.65 -6.02
CA LYS A 61 17.90 10.72 -6.44
C LYS A 61 18.04 9.42 -5.67
N MET A 62 17.31 9.31 -4.58
CA MET A 62 17.20 8.09 -3.79
C MET A 62 15.89 7.39 -4.14
N LEU A 63 15.95 6.09 -4.39
CA LEU A 63 14.77 5.31 -4.78
C LEU A 63 14.14 4.60 -3.59
N LYS A 64 14.97 4.09 -2.67
CA LYS A 64 14.48 3.33 -1.53
C LYS A 64 15.49 3.27 -0.39
N VAL A 65 15.01 3.41 0.84
CA VAL A 65 15.79 3.19 2.08
C VAL A 65 15.00 2.26 2.97
N ILE A 66 15.51 1.05 3.18
CA ILE A 66 14.88 0.06 4.06
C ILE A 66 15.77 -0.15 5.28
N PHE A 67 15.19 0.02 6.45
CA PHE A 67 15.80 -0.28 7.73
C PHE A 67 15.34 -1.65 8.22
N LEU A 68 16.27 -2.51 8.55
CA LEU A 68 16.04 -3.75 9.26
C LEU A 68 16.75 -3.64 10.61
N GLY A 69 16.03 -3.82 11.70
CA GLY A 69 16.61 -3.69 13.04
C GLY A 69 16.13 -4.77 14.01
N ALA A 70 17.05 -5.39 14.73
CA ALA A 70 16.77 -6.32 15.82
C ALA A 70 17.36 -5.75 17.13
N SER A 71 16.68 -5.91 18.26
CA SER A 71 17.11 -5.37 19.54
C SER A 71 16.79 -6.31 20.70
N GLU A 72 17.68 -6.38 21.66
CA GLU A 72 17.37 -6.92 22.98
C GLU A 72 16.74 -5.79 23.82
N GLY A 73 15.41 -5.82 23.88
CA GLY A 73 14.58 -4.78 24.47
C GLY A 73 13.70 -4.05 23.45
N ASN A 74 13.09 -2.96 23.88
CA ASN A 74 12.25 -2.12 23.04
C ASN A 74 13.11 -1.08 22.30
N MET A 75 13.03 -1.05 20.99
CA MET A 75 13.75 -0.14 20.10
C MET A 75 12.82 0.90 19.52
N GLU A 76 13.24 2.15 19.51
CA GLU A 76 12.64 3.25 18.79
C GLU A 76 13.61 3.75 17.71
N VAL A 77 13.10 4.05 16.53
CA VAL A 77 13.88 4.48 15.36
C VAL A 77 13.53 5.92 15.02
N PHE A 78 14.55 6.74 14.85
CA PHE A 78 14.41 8.16 14.51
C PHE A 78 15.18 8.45 13.22
N VAL A 79 14.64 9.34 12.40
CA VAL A 79 15.31 9.91 11.23
C VAL A 79 15.30 11.43 11.36
N ASN A 80 16.47 12.05 11.35
CA ASN A 80 16.64 13.50 11.46
C ASN A 80 15.87 14.10 12.67
N GLY A 81 15.80 13.36 13.77
CA GLY A 81 15.13 13.77 15.01
C GLY A 81 13.63 13.46 15.07
N ARG A 82 13.07 12.83 14.05
CA ARG A 82 11.64 12.42 14.03
C ARG A 82 11.51 10.94 14.34
N ALA A 83 10.57 10.60 15.23
CA ALA A 83 10.25 9.21 15.51
C ALA A 83 9.54 8.56 14.31
N ILE A 84 10.07 7.47 13.78
CA ILE A 84 9.53 6.78 12.59
C ILE A 84 8.81 5.50 12.97
N GLY A 85 9.22 4.86 14.04
CA GLY A 85 8.65 3.60 14.50
C GLY A 85 9.55 2.91 15.48
N GLY A 86 9.35 1.62 15.67
CA GLY A 86 10.14 0.81 16.56
C GLY A 86 9.66 -0.63 16.64
N GLY A 87 10.21 -1.38 17.56
CA GLY A 87 9.84 -2.76 17.82
C GLY A 87 10.68 -3.40 18.91
N SER A 88 10.27 -4.58 19.34
CA SER A 88 11.01 -5.41 20.27
C SER A 88 11.15 -6.82 19.71
N GLY A 89 12.33 -7.41 19.84
CA GLY A 89 12.55 -8.79 19.46
C GLY A 89 14.02 -9.06 19.08
N GLY A 90 14.75 -9.80 19.92
CA GLY A 90 16.17 -10.16 19.69
C GLY A 90 16.37 -11.15 18.54
N SER A 91 15.40 -12.03 18.31
CA SER A 91 15.47 -13.07 17.28
C SER A 91 14.81 -12.70 15.96
N ARG A 92 14.16 -11.52 15.89
CA ARG A 92 13.40 -11.05 14.71
C ARG A 92 13.66 -9.58 14.48
N ALA A 93 14.00 -9.22 13.24
CA ALA A 93 14.18 -7.82 12.89
C ALA A 93 12.84 -7.18 12.48
N VAL A 94 12.63 -5.92 12.89
CA VAL A 94 11.60 -5.07 12.30
C VAL A 94 12.09 -4.54 10.98
N SER A 95 11.19 -4.47 10.01
CA SER A 95 11.43 -3.85 8.70
C SER A 95 10.66 -2.54 8.61
N MET A 96 11.33 -1.46 8.21
CA MET A 96 10.72 -0.14 8.03
C MET A 96 11.20 0.49 6.73
N ASP A 97 10.29 1.06 5.96
CA ASP A 97 10.61 1.92 4.82
C ASP A 97 10.86 3.34 5.33
N LEU A 98 12.09 3.81 5.23
CA LEU A 98 12.49 5.16 5.65
C LEU A 98 12.54 6.16 4.49
N THR A 99 12.25 5.75 3.26
CA THR A 99 12.45 6.54 2.04
C THR A 99 11.86 7.94 2.13
N SER A 100 10.60 8.03 2.54
CA SER A 100 9.89 9.32 2.68
C SER A 100 10.36 10.18 3.86
N SER A 101 11.14 9.59 4.78
CA SER A 101 11.65 10.27 5.96
C SER A 101 13.07 10.80 5.78
N MET A 102 13.73 10.43 4.69
CA MET A 102 15.10 10.83 4.39
C MET A 102 15.12 12.08 3.50
N ASP A 103 16.16 12.89 3.66
CA ASP A 103 16.43 14.06 2.83
C ASP A 103 17.56 13.76 1.82
N PRO A 104 17.61 14.40 0.65
CA PRO A 104 18.82 14.40 -0.17
C PRO A 104 20.02 14.96 0.61
N GLY A 105 21.17 14.31 0.49
CA GLY A 105 22.37 14.69 1.23
C GLY A 105 22.46 14.03 2.60
N LYS A 106 22.84 14.78 3.63
CA LYS A 106 23.14 14.24 4.96
C LYS A 106 21.91 13.96 5.78
N ASN A 107 21.83 12.75 6.33
CA ASN A 107 20.77 12.28 7.20
C ASN A 107 21.37 11.65 8.46
N VAL A 108 20.58 11.57 9.52
CA VAL A 108 20.87 10.87 10.75
C VAL A 108 19.83 9.80 10.99
N ILE A 109 20.27 8.55 11.14
CA ILE A 109 19.43 7.49 11.68
C ILE A 109 19.87 7.24 13.11
N ALA A 110 18.94 7.37 14.05
CA ALA A 110 19.21 7.21 15.47
C ALA A 110 18.26 6.20 16.11
N LEU A 111 18.75 5.46 17.08
CA LEU A 111 18.01 4.40 17.77
C LEU A 111 18.03 4.68 19.27
N ARG A 112 16.89 4.51 19.94
CA ARG A 112 16.81 4.41 21.39
C ARG A 112 16.40 3.00 21.74
N VAL A 113 17.14 2.32 22.59
CA VAL A 113 16.87 0.95 23.01
C VAL A 113 16.80 0.88 24.52
N LEU A 114 15.73 0.26 25.05
CA LEU A 114 15.56 -0.01 26.47
C LEU A 114 15.33 -1.50 26.69
N ASN A 115 16.21 -2.14 27.45
CA ASN A 115 16.09 -3.55 27.81
C ASN A 115 15.89 -3.72 29.32
N PRO A 116 14.68 -4.01 29.81
CA PRO A 116 14.42 -4.22 31.23
C PRO A 116 15.13 -5.45 31.81
N ALA A 117 15.47 -6.43 30.97
CA ALA A 117 16.02 -7.71 31.38
C ALA A 117 17.56 -7.79 31.32
N GLY A 118 18.22 -6.80 30.70
CA GLY A 118 19.65 -6.80 30.51
C GLY A 118 20.18 -5.49 29.93
N PRO A 119 21.47 -5.43 29.52
CA PRO A 119 21.98 -4.29 28.77
C PRO A 119 21.23 -4.15 27.41
N ALA A 120 21.03 -2.93 26.97
CA ALA A 120 20.41 -2.66 25.68
C ALA A 120 21.39 -2.97 24.52
N ARG A 121 21.02 -3.89 23.64
CA ARG A 121 21.79 -4.30 22.47
C ARG A 121 20.95 -4.14 21.21
N VAL A 122 21.58 -3.75 20.11
CA VAL A 122 20.92 -3.61 18.83
C VAL A 122 21.82 -4.08 17.69
N SER A 123 21.19 -4.62 16.67
CA SER A 123 21.81 -4.93 15.38
C SER A 123 20.92 -4.37 14.29
N ALA A 124 21.49 -3.68 13.31
CA ALA A 124 20.73 -3.08 12.24
C ALA A 124 21.44 -3.17 10.90
N LEU A 125 20.63 -3.28 9.84
CA LEU A 125 21.06 -3.29 8.46
C LEU A 125 20.18 -2.31 7.69
N ILE A 126 20.77 -1.35 6.99
CA ILE A 126 20.07 -0.33 6.21
C ILE A 126 20.43 -0.53 4.74
N GLU A 127 19.42 -0.76 3.93
CA GLU A 127 19.54 -0.85 2.48
C GLU A 127 19.32 0.54 1.87
N LEU A 128 20.33 1.04 1.16
CA LEU A 128 20.32 2.30 0.44
C LEU A 128 20.29 2.04 -1.05
N ASN A 129 19.12 1.99 -1.65
CA ASN A 129 18.97 1.77 -3.08
C ASN A 129 18.94 3.13 -3.80
N ALA A 130 20.05 3.46 -4.45
CA ALA A 130 20.23 4.69 -5.21
C ALA A 130 20.61 4.36 -6.63
N ASP A 131 19.98 5.01 -7.60
CA ASP A 131 20.25 4.89 -9.05
C ASP A 131 20.70 3.51 -9.52
N TYR A 132 19.90 2.88 -10.30
CA TYR A 132 20.03 1.67 -11.18
C TYR A 132 21.32 0.81 -11.08
N ALA A 133 22.38 1.25 -10.41
CA ALA A 133 23.70 0.64 -10.50
C ALA A 133 24.26 0.03 -9.21
N GLN A 134 23.88 0.46 -8.02
CA GLN A 134 24.51 -0.06 -6.79
C GLN A 134 23.58 -0.03 -5.58
N GLU A 135 23.28 -1.19 -5.01
CA GLU A 135 22.80 -1.31 -3.64
C GLU A 135 23.94 -0.97 -2.68
N ARG A 136 23.69 -0.04 -1.78
CA ARG A 136 24.59 0.28 -0.68
C ARG A 136 23.97 -0.16 0.63
N TRP A 137 24.79 -0.70 1.50
CA TRP A 137 24.36 -1.17 2.81
C TRP A 137 25.08 -0.42 3.92
N VAL A 138 24.35 -0.05 4.98
CA VAL A 138 24.91 0.43 6.23
C VAL A 138 24.55 -0.56 7.33
N ALA A 139 25.57 -1.23 7.89
CA ALA A 139 25.40 -2.20 8.98
C ALA A 139 25.88 -1.62 10.31
N THR A 140 25.30 -2.10 11.41
CA THR A 140 25.81 -1.80 12.74
C THR A 140 27.22 -2.35 12.92
N SER A 141 28.06 -1.51 13.49
CA SER A 141 29.47 -1.79 13.77
C SER A 141 29.99 -0.79 14.81
N GLY A 142 31.23 -0.91 15.20
CA GLY A 142 31.92 0.09 16.05
C GLY A 142 32.05 1.49 15.45
N ARG A 143 31.59 1.73 14.24
CA ARG A 143 31.50 3.08 13.63
C ARG A 143 30.25 3.86 14.06
N TRP A 144 29.25 3.19 14.62
CA TRP A 144 28.08 3.86 15.18
C TRP A 144 28.47 4.57 16.46
N LEU A 145 27.88 5.72 16.70
CA LEU A 145 27.99 6.45 17.95
C LEU A 145 26.99 5.93 18.97
N ALA A 146 27.39 5.84 20.23
CA ALA A 146 26.54 5.35 21.32
C ALA A 146 26.73 6.13 22.61
N ARG A 147 25.70 6.18 23.45
CA ARG A 147 25.70 6.75 24.80
C ARG A 147 24.57 6.17 25.66
N THR A 148 24.62 6.34 26.97
CA THR A 148 23.60 5.86 27.92
C THR A 148 22.71 6.98 28.49
N THR A 149 23.09 8.25 28.35
CA THR A 149 22.34 9.39 28.90
C THR A 149 21.62 10.14 27.78
N GLN A 150 20.36 10.50 28.00
CA GLN A 150 19.60 11.31 27.06
C GLN A 150 20.10 12.77 27.09
N GLN A 151 20.19 13.40 25.94
CA GLN A 151 20.53 14.81 25.75
C GLN A 151 19.60 15.41 24.69
N ASP A 152 19.27 16.68 24.83
CA ASP A 152 18.45 17.37 23.82
C ASP A 152 19.11 17.32 22.45
N GLY A 153 18.33 17.00 21.43
CA GLY A 153 18.79 16.87 20.06
C GLY A 153 19.63 15.61 19.77
N TRP A 154 19.70 14.63 20.68
CA TRP A 154 20.47 13.39 20.54
C TRP A 154 20.21 12.66 19.21
N SER A 155 18.97 12.68 18.72
CA SER A 155 18.56 11.99 17.48
C SER A 155 18.86 12.79 16.18
N LYS A 156 19.61 13.90 16.30
CA LYS A 156 20.09 14.72 15.17
C LYS A 156 21.63 14.76 15.10
N VAL A 157 22.30 13.96 15.89
CA VAL A 157 23.77 13.97 16.03
C VAL A 157 24.41 13.32 14.81
N VAL A 158 25.18 14.07 14.03
CA VAL A 158 25.93 13.60 12.85
C VAL A 158 27.42 13.35 13.18
N THR A 159 27.98 14.16 14.08
CA THR A 159 29.40 14.07 14.53
C THR A 159 29.42 13.87 16.03
N ALA A 160 30.39 13.15 16.54
CA ALA A 160 30.48 12.82 17.97
C ALA A 160 30.65 14.10 18.84
N PRO A 161 29.58 14.63 19.48
CA PRO A 161 29.72 15.67 20.49
C PRO A 161 30.20 15.04 21.81
N GLU A 162 30.45 15.88 22.79
CA GLU A 162 30.83 15.44 24.12
C GLU A 162 29.86 14.40 24.70
N GLY A 163 30.40 13.28 25.22
CA GLY A 163 29.63 12.17 25.79
C GLY A 163 29.11 11.14 24.80
N TRP A 164 29.47 11.24 23.53
CA TRP A 164 29.24 10.17 22.54
C TRP A 164 30.56 9.41 22.30
N GLU A 165 30.48 8.10 22.32
CA GLU A 165 31.59 7.20 22.09
C GLU A 165 31.28 6.21 20.97
N PRO A 166 32.28 5.59 20.31
CA PRO A 166 32.02 4.48 19.41
C PRO A 166 31.28 3.35 20.12
N ALA A 167 30.26 2.81 19.47
CA ALA A 167 29.51 1.67 19.95
C ALA A 167 30.43 0.44 20.10
N VAL A 168 30.22 -0.36 21.14
CA VAL A 168 31.00 -1.56 21.40
C VAL A 168 30.35 -2.76 20.70
N PRO A 169 31.03 -3.42 19.74
CA PRO A 169 30.56 -4.69 19.21
C PRO A 169 30.49 -5.74 20.32
N SER A 170 29.37 -6.42 20.44
CA SER A 170 29.07 -7.41 21.49
C SER A 170 28.75 -8.80 20.95
N GLY A 171 29.06 -9.02 19.67
CA GLY A 171 28.87 -10.27 18.95
C GLY A 171 28.46 -10.04 17.50
N ARG A 172 28.61 -11.04 16.69
CA ARG A 172 28.19 -11.01 15.27
C ARG A 172 26.87 -11.73 15.11
N VAL A 173 26.02 -11.25 14.20
CA VAL A 173 24.81 -11.98 13.82
C VAL A 173 25.22 -13.25 13.07
N ASP A 174 24.54 -14.38 13.32
CA ASP A 174 24.73 -15.59 12.52
C ASP A 174 24.37 -15.30 11.05
N ALA A 175 25.28 -15.57 10.13
CA ALA A 175 25.14 -15.21 8.73
C ALA A 175 24.01 -15.99 8.01
N THR A 176 23.66 -17.17 8.53
CA THR A 176 22.65 -18.07 7.93
C THR A 176 21.90 -18.83 9.01
N GLY A 177 20.64 -19.17 8.73
CA GLY A 177 19.86 -20.07 9.56
C GLY A 177 18.80 -19.40 10.44
N GLU A 178 18.20 -20.17 11.35
CA GLU A 178 17.06 -19.75 12.18
C GLU A 178 17.39 -18.62 13.17
N LYS A 179 18.66 -18.45 13.49
CA LYS A 179 19.15 -17.43 14.44
C LYS A 179 19.49 -16.09 13.78
N ASN A 180 19.43 -15.97 12.45
CA ASN A 180 19.63 -14.70 11.77
C ASN A 180 18.34 -13.87 11.79
N PRO A 181 18.24 -12.78 12.58
CA PRO A 181 17.02 -11.97 12.65
C PRO A 181 16.67 -11.27 11.32
N PHE A 182 17.63 -11.14 10.41
CA PHE A 182 17.46 -10.45 9.11
C PHE A 182 17.04 -11.39 7.96
N GLU A 183 17.01 -12.68 8.18
CA GLU A 183 16.40 -13.59 7.20
C GLU A 183 14.95 -13.21 6.97
N PRO A 184 14.46 -13.18 5.70
CA PRO A 184 13.09 -12.77 5.40
C PRO A 184 12.01 -13.49 6.23
N ARG A 185 12.24 -14.76 6.56
CA ARG A 185 11.36 -15.58 7.42
C ARG A 185 11.35 -15.16 8.90
N ASN A 186 12.41 -14.49 9.34
CA ASN A 186 12.57 -14.04 10.73
C ASN A 186 12.20 -12.57 10.92
N LEU A 187 11.76 -11.87 9.88
CA LEU A 187 11.26 -10.51 10.05
C LEU A 187 10.03 -10.50 10.96
N LEU A 188 9.98 -9.52 11.85
CA LEU A 188 8.84 -9.34 12.75
C LEU A 188 7.61 -9.01 11.91
N ASP A 189 6.57 -9.82 12.01
CA ASP A 189 5.29 -9.52 11.42
C ASP A 189 4.55 -8.47 12.28
N ALA A 190 4.98 -7.22 12.14
CA ALA A 190 4.37 -6.10 12.87
C ALA A 190 2.90 -5.91 12.47
N TYR A 191 2.53 -6.28 11.24
CA TYR A 191 1.15 -6.21 10.76
C TYR A 191 0.19 -7.06 11.59
N ASN A 192 0.61 -8.24 12.04
CA ASN A 192 -0.25 -9.13 12.84
C ASN A 192 -0.27 -8.83 14.35
N SER A 193 0.40 -7.77 14.80
CA SER A 193 0.40 -7.40 16.24
C SER A 193 -0.99 -7.04 16.77
N TRP A 194 -1.93 -6.63 15.91
CA TRP A 194 -3.33 -6.36 16.25
C TRP A 194 -4.04 -7.57 16.88
N LYS A 195 -3.60 -8.78 16.54
CA LYS A 195 -4.21 -10.01 17.09
C LYS A 195 -4.01 -10.18 18.59
N LEU A 196 -3.06 -9.47 19.19
CA LEU A 196 -2.88 -9.44 20.63
C LEU A 196 -4.10 -8.87 21.36
N ALA A 197 -4.94 -8.09 20.68
CA ALA A 197 -6.20 -7.57 21.23
C ALA A 197 -7.38 -8.55 21.10
N LEU A 198 -7.20 -9.70 20.43
CA LEU A 198 -8.23 -10.74 20.38
C LEU A 198 -8.28 -11.47 21.73
N GLY A 199 -9.48 -11.54 22.32
CA GLY A 199 -9.69 -12.21 23.61
C GLY A 199 -9.11 -11.46 24.82
N SER A 200 -8.61 -10.25 24.66
CA SER A 200 -8.29 -9.36 25.79
C SER A 200 -9.58 -8.92 26.47
N GLY A 201 -9.64 -8.96 27.79
CA GLY A 201 -10.81 -8.49 28.54
C GLY A 201 -10.80 -6.99 28.82
N VAL A 202 -9.67 -6.30 28.54
CA VAL A 202 -9.48 -4.88 28.78
C VAL A 202 -8.64 -4.26 27.66
N ALA A 203 -8.85 -2.97 27.39
CA ALA A 203 -8.08 -2.20 26.46
C ALA A 203 -6.67 -1.90 27.01
N THR A 204 -5.72 -1.55 26.14
CA THR A 204 -4.32 -1.30 26.51
C THR A 204 -4.23 -0.18 27.54
N ASP A 205 -3.52 -0.44 28.65
CA ASP A 205 -3.29 0.55 29.70
C ASP A 205 -2.48 1.75 29.17
N PRO A 206 -2.83 3.00 29.52
CA PRO A 206 -2.10 4.19 29.10
C PRO A 206 -0.60 4.19 29.40
N SER A 207 -0.15 3.49 30.44
CA SER A 207 1.27 3.36 30.75
C SER A 207 2.07 2.57 29.69
N GLY A 208 1.36 1.76 28.88
CA GLY A 208 1.94 1.06 27.72
C GLY A 208 1.97 1.88 26.44
N LEU A 209 1.53 3.15 26.48
CA LEU A 209 1.51 4.05 25.35
C LEU A 209 2.74 4.96 25.35
N THR A 210 3.31 5.20 24.18
CA THR A 210 4.40 6.16 23.97
C THR A 210 3.87 7.39 23.27
N LEU A 211 4.15 8.59 23.83
CA LEU A 211 3.76 9.91 23.30
C LEU A 211 4.94 10.88 23.37
N PRO A 212 4.92 11.98 22.58
CA PRO A 212 5.87 13.08 22.74
C PRO A 212 5.78 13.73 24.13
N ALA A 213 6.87 14.36 24.55
CA ALA A 213 6.92 15.07 25.83
C ALA A 213 5.81 16.12 25.94
N GLY A 214 5.21 16.23 27.11
CA GLY A 214 4.11 17.13 27.42
C GLY A 214 2.71 16.57 27.09
N PHE A 215 2.61 15.46 26.38
CA PHE A 215 1.34 14.78 26.11
C PHE A 215 1.07 13.67 27.11
N LYS A 216 -0.21 13.48 27.40
CA LYS A 216 -0.70 12.41 28.29
C LYS A 216 -1.93 11.76 27.67
N ALA A 217 -1.96 10.41 27.66
CA ALA A 217 -3.14 9.64 27.30
C ALA A 217 -3.86 9.15 28.55
N GLU A 218 -5.18 9.06 28.49
CA GLU A 218 -6.06 8.51 29.52
C GLU A 218 -6.99 7.49 28.87
N LEU A 219 -7.15 6.32 29.49
CA LEU A 219 -8.18 5.36 29.13
C LEU A 219 -9.47 5.74 29.86
N ILE A 220 -10.47 6.21 29.14
CA ILE A 220 -11.77 6.62 29.68
C ILE A 220 -12.57 5.38 30.04
N ARG A 221 -12.59 4.38 29.16
CA ARG A 221 -13.20 3.07 29.42
C ARG A 221 -12.76 2.01 28.41
N SER A 222 -12.89 0.75 28.81
CA SER A 222 -12.87 -0.43 27.96
C SER A 222 -14.27 -0.86 27.60
N ALA A 223 -14.47 -1.44 26.43
CA ALA A 223 -15.73 -2.05 26.02
C ALA A 223 -16.06 -3.27 26.90
N LEU A 224 -17.34 -3.45 27.23
CA LEU A 224 -17.86 -4.67 27.83
C LEU A 224 -18.10 -5.73 26.74
N PRO A 225 -18.09 -7.03 27.08
CA PRO A 225 -18.30 -8.10 26.09
C PRO A 225 -19.60 -7.99 25.28
N ALA A 226 -20.65 -7.41 25.84
CA ALA A 226 -21.94 -7.22 25.15
C ALA A 226 -21.99 -6.00 24.22
N GLU A 227 -20.98 -5.15 24.26
CA GLU A 227 -20.97 -3.91 23.48
C GLU A 227 -20.38 -4.07 22.07
N ASP A 228 -19.85 -5.25 21.76
CA ASP A 228 -19.16 -5.54 20.49
C ASP A 228 -17.89 -4.68 20.33
N SER A 229 -17.25 -4.76 19.17
CA SER A 229 -16.09 -3.92 18.83
C SER A 229 -16.55 -2.58 18.28
N TRP A 230 -15.82 -1.49 18.54
CA TRP A 230 -16.16 -0.14 18.11
C TRP A 230 -15.36 0.27 16.87
N ILE A 231 -16.02 0.90 15.90
CA ILE A 231 -15.40 1.15 14.59
C ILE A 231 -15.41 2.61 14.15
N SER A 232 -16.38 3.42 14.59
CA SER A 232 -16.41 4.86 14.32
C SER A 232 -17.10 5.62 15.45
N MET A 233 -16.86 6.94 15.50
CA MET A 233 -17.39 7.80 16.57
C MET A 233 -17.69 9.22 16.09
N ALA A 234 -18.67 9.87 16.74
CA ALA A 234 -18.96 11.29 16.53
C ALA A 234 -19.55 11.92 17.79
N PHE A 235 -19.11 13.14 18.12
CA PHE A 235 -19.75 13.96 19.13
C PHE A 235 -20.96 14.72 18.56
N ASP A 236 -22.03 14.78 19.34
CA ASP A 236 -23.15 15.70 19.03
C ASP A 236 -22.92 17.12 19.62
N SER A 237 -23.86 18.02 19.36
CA SER A 237 -23.82 19.41 19.85
C SER A 237 -23.92 19.54 21.38
N LYS A 238 -24.39 18.51 22.08
CA LYS A 238 -24.48 18.43 23.55
C LYS A 238 -23.25 17.81 24.19
N GLY A 239 -22.24 17.44 23.39
CA GLY A 239 -21.01 16.78 23.84
C GLY A 239 -21.20 15.31 24.21
N ARG A 240 -22.30 14.66 23.77
CA ARG A 240 -22.49 13.22 23.91
C ARG A 240 -21.75 12.52 22.75
N LEU A 241 -21.09 11.40 23.03
CA LEU A 241 -20.35 10.62 22.04
C LEU A 241 -21.18 9.43 21.57
N THR A 242 -21.45 9.37 20.27
CA THR A 242 -22.02 8.18 19.64
C THR A 242 -20.91 7.32 19.04
N LEU A 243 -20.91 6.02 19.40
CA LEU A 243 -20.00 4.99 18.90
C LEU A 243 -20.77 4.03 18.01
N ALA A 244 -20.25 3.72 16.82
CA ALA A 244 -20.78 2.64 16.00
C ALA A 244 -20.18 1.30 16.44
N ARG A 245 -21.05 0.32 16.65
CA ARG A 245 -20.65 -1.07 16.89
C ARG A 245 -20.37 -1.79 15.59
N GLU A 246 -19.38 -2.65 15.57
CA GLU A 246 -18.94 -3.34 14.35
C GLU A 246 -20.07 -4.14 13.68
N LYS A 247 -20.91 -4.81 14.48
CA LYS A 247 -22.00 -5.61 13.91
C LYS A 247 -23.23 -4.77 13.61
N ARG A 248 -23.78 -4.09 14.64
CA ARG A 248 -25.08 -3.43 14.50
C ARG A 248 -25.29 -2.34 15.55
N GLY A 249 -25.90 -1.22 15.12
CA GLY A 249 -26.38 -0.15 15.97
C GLY A 249 -25.29 0.67 16.65
N PHE A 250 -25.68 1.42 17.68
CA PHE A 250 -24.79 2.41 18.29
C PHE A 250 -24.81 2.32 19.82
N LEU A 251 -23.79 2.91 20.43
CA LEU A 251 -23.77 3.29 21.86
C LEU A 251 -23.67 4.80 21.92
N ARG A 252 -24.41 5.43 22.86
CA ARG A 252 -24.25 6.84 23.19
C ARG A 252 -23.71 6.99 24.59
N LEU A 253 -22.64 7.74 24.74
CA LEU A 253 -21.98 7.99 26.03
C LEU A 253 -22.16 9.47 26.39
N THR A 254 -22.60 9.70 27.65
CA THR A 254 -22.63 11.03 28.26
C THR A 254 -21.53 11.13 29.31
N PHE A 255 -20.88 12.29 29.43
CA PHE A 255 -19.75 12.47 30.32
C PHE A 255 -20.07 13.47 31.44
N ASP A 256 -19.52 13.18 32.64
CA ASP A 256 -19.38 14.16 33.72
C ASP A 256 -17.88 14.25 34.06
N LYS A 257 -17.32 15.44 33.97
CA LYS A 257 -15.88 15.68 34.21
C LYS A 257 -14.94 14.69 33.47
N ASN A 258 -15.27 14.39 32.22
CA ASN A 258 -14.58 13.44 31.36
C ASN A 258 -14.68 11.94 31.78
N GLN A 259 -15.51 11.62 32.74
CA GLN A 259 -15.84 10.23 33.05
C GLN A 259 -17.21 9.89 32.46
N THR A 260 -17.37 8.66 31.98
CA THR A 260 -18.64 8.19 31.43
C THR A 260 -19.67 8.11 32.55
N SER A 261 -20.70 8.95 32.49
CA SER A 261 -21.78 9.04 33.48
C SER A 261 -23.02 8.25 33.06
N LYS A 262 -23.28 8.11 31.76
CA LYS A 262 -24.42 7.36 31.22
C LYS A 262 -24.01 6.67 29.92
N ILE A 263 -24.53 5.46 29.72
CA ILE A 263 -24.39 4.68 28.48
C ILE A 263 -25.77 4.28 28.02
N GLU A 264 -26.08 4.56 26.76
CA GLU A 264 -27.36 4.22 26.13
C GLU A 264 -27.09 3.35 24.92
N VAL A 265 -27.80 2.23 24.83
CA VAL A 265 -27.79 1.39 23.62
C VAL A 265 -28.85 1.94 22.69
N LEU A 266 -28.41 2.48 21.55
CA LEU A 266 -29.29 2.89 20.45
C LEU A 266 -29.42 1.70 19.50
N ASP A 267 -30.47 0.89 19.70
CA ASP A 267 -30.68 -0.28 18.88
C ASP A 267 -31.27 0.13 17.53
N HIS A 268 -30.42 0.07 16.50
CA HIS A 268 -30.78 0.40 15.13
C HIS A 268 -30.30 -0.70 14.18
N ASN A 269 -31.04 -0.93 13.10
CA ASN A 269 -30.74 -2.02 12.16
C ASN A 269 -29.59 -1.75 11.19
N LEU A 270 -28.94 -0.61 11.28
CA LEU A 270 -27.76 -0.31 10.46
C LEU A 270 -26.57 -1.18 10.83
N LEU A 271 -25.93 -1.72 9.82
CA LEU A 271 -24.85 -2.69 9.97
C LEU A 271 -23.51 -2.05 9.60
N GLU A 272 -22.54 -2.15 10.51
CA GLU A 272 -21.15 -1.73 10.30
C GLU A 272 -21.05 -0.28 9.77
N CYS A 273 -21.50 0.70 10.57
CA CYS A 273 -21.40 2.11 10.21
C CYS A 273 -19.96 2.60 10.37
N ARG A 274 -19.21 2.68 9.25
CA ARG A 274 -17.80 3.08 9.23
C ARG A 274 -17.60 4.60 9.30
N GLY A 275 -18.61 5.39 9.02
CA GLY A 275 -18.55 6.84 9.09
C GLY A 275 -19.76 7.42 9.81
N LEU A 276 -19.52 8.25 10.82
CA LEU A 276 -20.54 8.98 11.56
C LEU A 276 -20.28 10.49 11.45
N LEU A 277 -21.35 11.28 11.31
CA LEU A 277 -21.26 12.74 11.26
C LEU A 277 -22.55 13.37 11.79
N TYR A 278 -22.45 14.23 12.80
CA TYR A 278 -23.58 15.06 13.22
C TYR A 278 -23.65 16.38 12.43
N ILE A 279 -24.84 16.72 11.97
CA ILE A 279 -25.17 18.06 11.44
C ILE A 279 -26.47 18.49 12.13
N GLY A 280 -26.39 19.47 13.02
CA GLY A 280 -27.50 19.82 13.91
C GLY A 280 -27.86 18.62 14.82
N THR A 281 -29.13 18.26 14.86
CA THR A 281 -29.64 17.10 15.60
C THR A 281 -29.60 15.81 14.78
N SER A 282 -29.30 15.86 13.50
CA SER A 282 -29.25 14.68 12.62
C SER A 282 -27.89 13.97 12.64
N LEU A 283 -27.92 12.65 12.78
CA LEU A 283 -26.78 11.78 12.60
C LEU A 283 -26.77 11.19 11.19
N TYR A 284 -25.73 11.47 10.43
CA TYR A 284 -25.45 10.81 9.16
C TYR A 284 -24.57 9.58 9.42
N ALA A 285 -24.98 8.44 8.91
CA ALA A 285 -24.28 7.16 9.08
C ALA A 285 -24.03 6.48 7.73
N ASN A 286 -22.78 6.23 7.40
CA ASN A 286 -22.41 5.46 6.21
C ASN A 286 -22.29 3.98 6.58
N ALA A 287 -23.36 3.24 6.38
CA ALA A 287 -23.54 1.87 6.82
C ALA A 287 -23.02 0.88 5.76
N ASN A 288 -21.81 0.35 5.97
CA ASN A 288 -21.11 -0.47 5.01
C ASN A 288 -21.89 -1.73 4.60
N ASN A 289 -22.30 -2.54 5.58
CA ASN A 289 -23.01 -3.79 5.31
C ASN A 289 -24.49 -3.59 4.96
N SER A 290 -25.06 -2.44 5.34
CA SER A 290 -26.39 -2.02 4.83
C SER A 290 -26.32 -1.43 3.44
N LYS A 291 -25.12 -1.14 2.92
CA LYS A 291 -24.85 -0.56 1.59
C LYS A 291 -25.52 0.81 1.36
N ALA A 292 -25.65 1.62 2.39
CA ALA A 292 -26.36 2.89 2.33
C ALA A 292 -25.74 3.99 3.19
N LEU A 293 -25.82 5.22 2.70
CA LEU A 293 -25.72 6.42 3.51
C LEU A 293 -27.10 6.79 4.00
N VAL A 294 -27.27 6.92 5.32
CA VAL A 294 -28.54 7.15 5.98
C VAL A 294 -28.46 8.40 6.85
N ARG A 295 -29.54 9.18 6.89
CA ARG A 295 -29.76 10.27 7.84
C ARG A 295 -30.75 9.82 8.90
N LEU A 296 -30.36 9.90 10.16
CA LEU A 296 -31.18 9.69 11.33
C LEU A 296 -31.46 11.05 11.95
N THR A 297 -32.70 11.45 12.09
CA THR A 297 -33.08 12.78 12.62
C THR A 297 -33.77 12.63 13.96
N ASP A 298 -33.32 13.42 14.91
CA ASP A 298 -33.89 13.65 16.25
C ASP A 298 -34.59 15.01 16.18
N ASP A 299 -35.93 14.97 16.00
CA ASP A 299 -36.73 16.15 15.65
C ASP A 299 -36.89 17.11 16.82
N ASP A 300 -36.98 16.58 18.05
CA ASP A 300 -37.22 17.36 19.29
C ASP A 300 -35.97 17.45 20.18
N ASP A 301 -34.84 16.90 19.71
CA ASP A 301 -33.53 16.93 20.37
C ASP A 301 -33.55 16.22 21.76
N ASP A 302 -34.40 15.21 21.91
CA ASP A 302 -34.46 14.40 23.14
C ASP A 302 -33.41 13.26 23.13
N GLY A 303 -32.86 12.96 22.02
CA GLY A 303 -31.83 11.94 21.82
C GLY A 303 -32.35 10.65 21.20
N VAL A 304 -33.63 10.61 20.80
CA VAL A 304 -34.22 9.51 20.04
C VAL A 304 -34.25 9.92 18.57
N PHE A 305 -34.01 8.99 17.67
CA PHE A 305 -34.12 9.25 16.24
C PHE A 305 -35.51 8.82 15.74
N GLU A 306 -36.41 9.79 15.48
CA GLU A 306 -37.78 9.53 15.01
C GLU A 306 -37.79 9.20 13.51
N LYS A 307 -36.85 9.74 12.75
CA LYS A 307 -36.84 9.58 11.29
C LYS A 307 -35.56 8.93 10.81
N THR A 308 -35.73 8.04 9.85
CA THR A 308 -34.64 7.39 9.10
C THR A 308 -34.84 7.60 7.61
N GLU A 309 -33.86 8.19 6.94
CA GLU A 309 -33.90 8.46 5.50
C GLU A 309 -32.67 7.89 4.82
N GLU A 310 -32.85 7.04 3.80
CA GLU A 310 -31.76 6.56 2.94
C GLU A 310 -31.45 7.62 1.89
N LEU A 311 -30.26 8.23 1.97
CA LEU A 311 -29.85 9.31 1.06
C LEU A 311 -29.15 8.79 -0.19
N LEU A 312 -28.39 7.71 -0.05
CA LEU A 312 -27.62 7.12 -1.14
C LEU A 312 -27.50 5.62 -0.92
N LYS A 313 -27.87 4.83 -1.91
CA LYS A 313 -27.59 3.40 -1.96
C LYS A 313 -26.60 3.07 -3.04
N THR A 314 -25.66 2.17 -2.77
CA THR A 314 -24.64 1.76 -3.72
C THR A 314 -24.50 0.26 -3.76
N GLU A 315 -24.09 -0.25 -4.92
CA GLU A 315 -23.84 -1.66 -5.17
C GLU A 315 -22.38 -2.05 -4.88
N GLY A 316 -22.06 -3.33 -5.01
CA GLY A 316 -20.71 -3.87 -4.87
C GLY A 316 -20.46 -4.55 -3.51
N GLY A 317 -19.20 -4.85 -3.25
CA GLY A 317 -18.73 -5.56 -2.05
C GLY A 317 -18.69 -4.69 -0.79
N VAL A 318 -18.33 -5.33 0.32
CA VAL A 318 -18.25 -4.69 1.65
C VAL A 318 -16.85 -4.75 2.26
N GLY A 319 -15.90 -5.39 1.62
CA GLY A 319 -14.50 -5.47 2.08
C GLY A 319 -13.86 -4.08 2.17
N HIS A 320 -13.44 -3.54 1.02
CA HIS A 320 -13.13 -2.13 0.86
C HIS A 320 -14.43 -1.40 0.51
N GLY A 321 -15.19 -1.07 1.53
CA GLY A 321 -16.61 -0.71 1.39
C GLY A 321 -16.89 0.78 1.49
N ARG A 322 -18.02 1.08 2.14
CA ARG A 322 -18.51 2.43 2.40
C ARG A 322 -17.88 2.92 3.67
N ASN A 323 -17.08 3.95 3.54
CA ASN A 323 -16.18 4.43 4.59
C ASN A 323 -16.67 5.75 5.20
N HIS A 324 -15.78 6.61 5.70
CA HIS A 324 -16.14 7.84 6.38
C HIS A 324 -16.83 8.88 5.49
N ILE A 325 -17.49 9.83 6.17
CA ILE A 325 -18.14 10.99 5.57
C ILE A 325 -17.67 12.26 6.26
N LYS A 326 -17.53 13.34 5.49
CA LYS A 326 -17.18 14.68 6.03
C LYS A 326 -18.04 15.74 5.38
N ARG A 327 -18.33 16.80 6.12
CA ARG A 327 -18.95 17.99 5.55
C ARG A 327 -17.86 18.93 5.06
N GLY A 328 -17.94 19.30 3.79
CA GLY A 328 -17.02 20.26 3.18
C GLY A 328 -17.33 21.71 3.58
N PRO A 329 -16.37 22.63 3.39
CA PRO A 329 -16.58 24.05 3.59
C PRO A 329 -17.65 24.63 2.64
N ASP A 330 -17.91 23.97 1.52
CA ASP A 330 -18.99 24.26 0.57
C ASP A 330 -20.36 23.77 1.03
N GLY A 331 -20.44 23.10 2.17
CA GLY A 331 -21.66 22.53 2.75
C GLY A 331 -22.07 21.16 2.20
N TRP A 332 -21.39 20.64 1.19
CA TRP A 332 -21.64 19.31 0.66
C TRP A 332 -21.11 18.19 1.57
N LEU A 333 -21.67 17.01 1.47
CA LEU A 333 -21.16 15.79 2.09
C LEU A 333 -20.18 15.11 1.15
N TYR A 334 -18.98 14.89 1.63
CA TYR A 334 -17.97 14.10 0.94
C TYR A 334 -17.96 12.69 1.51
N ILE A 335 -17.97 11.68 0.64
CA ILE A 335 -18.20 10.27 0.99
C ILE A 335 -17.07 9.45 0.41
N ALA A 336 -16.28 8.81 1.27
CA ALA A 336 -15.20 7.91 0.84
C ALA A 336 -15.73 6.50 0.58
N HIS A 337 -15.39 5.95 -0.57
CA HIS A 337 -15.68 4.57 -0.95
C HIS A 337 -14.40 3.84 -1.36
N GLY A 338 -14.22 2.63 -0.83
CA GLY A 338 -13.16 1.71 -1.27
C GLY A 338 -13.50 1.04 -2.61
N ASN A 339 -12.52 0.37 -3.18
CA ASN A 339 -12.58 -0.16 -4.55
C ASN A 339 -13.58 -1.30 -4.78
N ASN A 340 -14.15 -1.89 -3.74
CA ASN A 340 -15.21 -2.88 -3.90
C ASN A 340 -16.61 -2.25 -4.05
N VAL A 341 -16.76 -0.94 -3.86
CA VAL A 341 -18.02 -0.23 -4.06
C VAL A 341 -18.12 0.22 -5.51
N LYS A 342 -19.21 -0.15 -6.19
CA LYS A 342 -19.49 0.36 -7.54
C LYS A 342 -19.91 1.83 -7.47
N PRO A 343 -19.51 2.64 -8.44
CA PRO A 343 -20.03 4.01 -8.54
C PRO A 343 -21.55 4.03 -8.47
N ALA A 344 -22.11 5.07 -7.86
CA ALA A 344 -23.55 5.25 -7.79
C ALA A 344 -24.17 5.30 -9.20
N SER A 345 -25.36 4.74 -9.37
CA SER A 345 -26.04 4.68 -10.68
C SER A 345 -26.46 6.06 -11.20
N GLN A 346 -26.61 7.04 -10.32
CA GLN A 346 -27.09 8.39 -10.61
C GLN A 346 -25.97 9.43 -10.41
N ILE A 347 -24.86 9.26 -11.12
CA ILE A 347 -23.79 10.25 -11.11
C ILE A 347 -24.13 11.43 -12.02
N SER A 348 -24.08 12.64 -11.49
CA SER A 348 -24.33 13.87 -12.24
C SER A 348 -23.33 14.03 -13.40
N PRO A 349 -23.77 14.44 -14.60
CA PRO A 349 -22.87 14.77 -15.70
C PRO A 349 -21.99 16.00 -15.42
N ARG A 350 -22.28 16.75 -14.36
CA ARG A 350 -21.43 17.85 -13.85
C ARG A 350 -20.34 17.39 -12.90
N SER A 351 -20.14 16.08 -12.73
CA SER A 351 -19.09 15.56 -11.87
C SER A 351 -17.73 16.07 -12.32
N PRO A 352 -16.86 16.49 -11.37
CA PRO A 352 -15.48 16.86 -11.67
C PRO A 352 -14.71 15.75 -12.39
N LEU A 353 -14.84 14.50 -11.92
CA LEU A 353 -14.24 13.33 -12.54
C LEU A 353 -15.26 12.63 -13.45
N GLN A 354 -15.01 12.66 -14.74
CA GLN A 354 -15.91 12.08 -15.75
C GLN A 354 -15.25 10.97 -16.58
N ARG A 355 -13.94 11.07 -16.80
CA ARG A 355 -13.26 10.26 -17.82
C ARG A 355 -12.22 9.36 -17.20
N VAL A 356 -12.64 8.17 -16.82
CA VAL A 356 -11.79 7.13 -16.25
C VAL A 356 -11.86 5.87 -17.11
N ALA A 357 -10.70 5.21 -17.25
CA ALA A 357 -10.60 3.92 -17.92
C ALA A 357 -9.37 3.18 -17.37
N GLU A 358 -9.20 1.92 -17.72
CA GLU A 358 -8.07 1.11 -17.32
C GLU A 358 -6.74 1.64 -17.89
N ASP A 359 -6.75 2.14 -19.11
CA ASP A 359 -5.61 2.76 -19.82
C ASP A 359 -4.35 1.87 -19.82
N GLN A 360 -4.55 0.57 -20.03
CA GLN A 360 -3.52 -0.45 -20.09
C GLN A 360 -3.16 -0.79 -21.51
N LEU A 361 -1.88 -0.60 -21.86
CA LEU A 361 -1.36 -0.84 -23.20
C LEU A 361 -1.16 -2.34 -23.48
N ILE A 362 -0.68 -3.09 -22.51
CA ILE A 362 -0.52 -4.55 -22.59
C ILE A 362 -1.53 -5.17 -21.65
N PRO A 363 -2.04 -6.38 -21.93
CA PRO A 363 -2.97 -7.03 -21.03
C PRO A 363 -2.46 -6.99 -19.59
N ASN A 364 -3.31 -6.51 -18.68
CA ASN A 364 -3.00 -6.49 -17.26
C ASN A 364 -3.35 -7.86 -16.69
N PRO A 365 -2.38 -8.74 -16.52
CA PRO A 365 -2.72 -10.14 -16.44
C PRO A 365 -3.35 -10.51 -15.13
N TRP A 366 -3.00 -9.90 -14.01
CA TRP A 366 -3.52 -10.44 -12.76
C TRP A 366 -3.12 -9.64 -11.52
N ASP A 367 -3.98 -9.71 -10.58
CA ASP A 367 -3.69 -9.60 -9.18
C ASP A 367 -3.32 -10.99 -8.66
N ALA A 368 -2.09 -11.18 -8.21
CA ALA A 368 -1.59 -12.47 -7.76
C ALA A 368 -2.36 -13.05 -6.57
N SER A 369 -3.06 -12.22 -5.81
CA SER A 369 -3.93 -12.62 -4.71
C SER A 369 -5.39 -12.80 -5.13
N MET A 370 -5.77 -12.34 -6.32
CA MET A 370 -7.15 -12.24 -6.83
C MET A 370 -8.09 -11.44 -5.90
N PHE A 371 -7.54 -10.63 -5.01
CA PHE A 371 -8.30 -9.88 -4.02
C PHE A 371 -9.13 -8.76 -4.67
N ASP A 372 -8.57 -8.13 -5.70
CA ASP A 372 -9.21 -7.03 -6.44
C ASP A 372 -9.69 -7.48 -7.83
N GLY A 373 -10.06 -8.76 -8.00
CA GLY A 373 -10.33 -9.40 -9.29
C GLY A 373 -11.38 -8.72 -10.16
N ASP A 374 -12.45 -8.18 -9.55
CA ASP A 374 -13.58 -7.55 -10.24
C ASP A 374 -13.52 -6.01 -10.21
N VAL A 375 -12.42 -5.43 -9.71
CA VAL A 375 -12.30 -3.98 -9.57
C VAL A 375 -11.94 -3.35 -10.91
N LEU A 376 -12.79 -2.42 -11.37
CA LEU A 376 -12.59 -1.60 -12.55
C LEU A 376 -12.46 -0.12 -12.15
N ALA A 377 -11.86 0.69 -13.03
CA ALA A 377 -11.82 2.14 -12.86
C ALA A 377 -13.25 2.73 -12.73
N PRO A 378 -13.48 3.69 -11.81
CA PRO A 378 -12.52 4.48 -11.04
C PRO A 378 -11.98 3.79 -9.76
N ALA A 379 -12.31 2.52 -9.50
CA ALA A 379 -11.94 1.80 -8.29
C ALA A 379 -12.45 2.53 -7.01
N GLY A 380 -11.63 2.70 -5.97
CA GLY A 380 -12.00 3.54 -4.83
C GLY A 380 -12.22 4.98 -5.28
N HIS A 381 -13.21 5.65 -4.71
CA HIS A 381 -13.61 6.97 -5.16
C HIS A 381 -14.21 7.81 -4.03
N VAL A 382 -14.18 9.11 -4.22
CA VAL A 382 -14.85 10.09 -3.37
C VAL A 382 -16.04 10.66 -4.12
N LEU A 383 -17.23 10.45 -3.57
CA LEU A 383 -18.45 11.13 -4.00
C LEU A 383 -18.65 12.40 -3.19
N ARG A 384 -19.35 13.37 -3.77
CA ARG A 384 -19.95 14.44 -2.99
C ARG A 384 -21.46 14.49 -3.27
N LEU A 385 -22.23 14.72 -2.22
CA LEU A 385 -23.68 14.75 -2.23
C LEU A 385 -24.16 16.07 -1.63
N ASN A 386 -25.11 16.71 -2.31
CA ASN A 386 -25.75 17.90 -1.77
C ASN A 386 -26.80 17.50 -0.72
N PRO A 387 -26.62 17.82 0.58
CA PRO A 387 -27.57 17.39 1.62
C PRO A 387 -28.95 18.06 1.49
N ALA A 388 -29.05 19.18 0.80
CA ALA A 388 -30.34 19.86 0.50
C ALA A 388 -31.05 19.25 -0.71
N ASN A 389 -30.33 18.53 -1.58
CA ASN A 389 -30.85 17.82 -2.73
C ASN A 389 -30.10 16.50 -2.91
N PRO A 390 -30.43 15.44 -2.14
CA PRO A 390 -29.70 14.18 -2.16
C PRO A 390 -29.67 13.45 -3.52
N ALA A 391 -30.52 13.83 -4.46
CA ALA A 391 -30.46 13.33 -5.83
C ALA A 391 -29.25 13.88 -6.61
N GLU A 392 -28.62 14.96 -6.15
CA GLU A 392 -27.44 15.54 -6.78
C GLU A 392 -26.17 14.90 -6.20
N VAL A 393 -25.70 13.84 -6.83
CA VAL A 393 -24.47 13.11 -6.50
C VAL A 393 -23.41 13.33 -7.57
N GLN A 394 -22.21 13.69 -7.18
CA GLN A 394 -21.10 13.93 -8.09
C GLN A 394 -19.90 13.04 -7.72
N MET A 395 -19.21 12.54 -8.75
CA MET A 395 -17.90 11.90 -8.62
C MET A 395 -16.83 12.99 -8.47
N PHE A 396 -16.29 13.14 -7.27
CA PHE A 396 -15.32 14.20 -6.98
C PHE A 396 -13.90 13.81 -7.40
N ALA A 397 -13.45 12.61 -7.00
CA ALA A 397 -12.15 12.04 -7.32
C ALA A 397 -12.21 10.51 -7.33
N GLY A 398 -11.25 9.85 -7.97
CA GLY A 398 -11.16 8.39 -8.05
C GLY A 398 -9.74 7.88 -8.16
N GLY A 399 -9.59 6.60 -8.50
CA GLY A 399 -8.29 5.97 -8.62
C GLY A 399 -7.65 5.67 -7.26
N PHE A 400 -8.46 5.39 -6.24
CA PHE A 400 -8.00 4.91 -4.94
C PHE A 400 -8.21 3.39 -4.81
N ARG A 401 -7.51 2.80 -3.85
CA ARG A 401 -7.82 1.43 -3.42
C ARG A 401 -8.80 1.44 -2.24
N ASN A 402 -8.41 2.02 -1.11
CA ASN A 402 -9.26 2.04 0.08
C ASN A 402 -9.07 3.32 0.92
N PRO A 403 -9.56 4.47 0.44
CA PRO A 403 -9.57 5.70 1.23
C PRO A 403 -10.62 5.54 2.35
N MET A 404 -10.20 5.16 3.56
CA MET A 404 -11.16 4.91 4.63
C MET A 404 -11.71 6.20 5.24
N ASP A 405 -10.91 7.26 5.31
CA ASP A 405 -11.33 8.54 5.85
C ASP A 405 -10.68 9.70 5.12
N MET A 406 -11.18 10.92 5.32
CA MET A 406 -10.67 12.16 4.75
C MET A 406 -10.87 13.32 5.73
N ALA A 407 -10.07 14.36 5.58
CA ALA A 407 -10.14 15.53 6.43
C ALA A 407 -9.84 16.80 5.65
N PHE A 408 -10.55 17.87 5.97
CA PHE A 408 -10.24 19.22 5.49
C PHE A 408 -9.22 19.88 6.41
N ASN A 409 -8.21 20.51 5.81
CA ASN A 409 -7.32 21.39 6.56
C ASN A 409 -7.99 22.77 6.81
N ALA A 410 -7.28 23.65 7.51
CA ALA A 410 -7.76 24.99 7.80
C ALA A 410 -8.02 25.87 6.55
N ASP A 411 -7.36 25.56 5.43
CA ASP A 411 -7.51 26.29 4.16
C ASP A 411 -8.66 25.72 3.29
N GLY A 412 -9.39 24.73 3.80
CA GLY A 412 -10.48 24.06 3.09
C GLY A 412 -10.03 23.07 2.01
N GLU A 413 -8.77 22.64 2.02
CA GLU A 413 -8.25 21.60 1.12
C GLU A 413 -8.48 20.22 1.73
N LEU A 414 -8.88 19.27 0.89
CA LEU A 414 -9.25 17.92 1.29
C LEU A 414 -8.06 16.96 1.20
N PHE A 415 -7.88 16.15 2.24
CA PHE A 415 -6.82 15.15 2.30
C PHE A 415 -7.39 13.78 2.67
N THR A 416 -6.69 12.75 2.23
CA THR A 416 -6.92 11.36 2.63
C THR A 416 -5.60 10.61 2.67
N PHE A 417 -5.67 9.36 3.02
CA PHE A 417 -4.64 8.36 2.74
C PHE A 417 -5.21 7.32 1.78
N ASP A 418 -4.33 6.60 1.10
CA ASP A 418 -4.72 5.44 0.31
C ASP A 418 -3.90 4.23 0.74
N ALA A 419 -4.60 3.19 1.18
CA ALA A 419 -4.01 1.94 1.62
C ALA A 419 -3.69 1.06 0.43
N ASP A 420 -2.41 0.82 0.13
CA ASP A 420 -2.02 -0.13 -0.90
C ASP A 420 -1.82 -1.55 -0.33
N MET A 421 -1.48 -2.48 -1.20
CA MET A 421 -1.40 -3.90 -0.85
C MET A 421 0.01 -4.25 -0.35
N GLU A 422 0.14 -4.48 0.94
CA GLU A 422 1.39 -4.89 1.59
C GLU A 422 1.99 -6.18 1.01
N TRP A 423 1.15 -7.03 0.42
CA TRP A 423 1.58 -8.29 -0.21
C TRP A 423 2.32 -8.09 -1.54
N ASP A 424 2.27 -6.89 -2.11
CA ASP A 424 2.93 -6.52 -3.37
C ASP A 424 4.35 -5.98 -3.18
N VAL A 425 4.81 -5.81 -1.94
CA VAL A 425 6.18 -5.32 -1.67
C VAL A 425 7.22 -6.11 -2.47
N GLY A 426 8.06 -5.40 -3.21
CA GLY A 426 9.06 -5.96 -4.12
C GLY A 426 8.61 -6.09 -5.57
N THR A 427 7.31 -5.95 -5.88
CA THR A 427 6.83 -5.93 -7.25
C THR A 427 7.02 -4.56 -7.90
N PRO A 428 7.12 -4.49 -9.23
CA PRO A 428 7.23 -3.21 -9.95
C PRO A 428 6.01 -2.28 -9.84
N TRP A 429 4.86 -2.81 -9.46
CA TRP A 429 3.61 -2.06 -9.29
C TRP A 429 3.29 -1.75 -7.83
N TYR A 430 4.12 -2.17 -6.89
CA TYR A 430 3.93 -1.81 -5.48
C TYR A 430 4.00 -0.30 -5.29
N MET A 431 3.07 0.23 -4.53
CA MET A 431 3.09 1.58 -3.99
C MET A 431 2.99 1.51 -2.46
N PRO A 432 3.75 2.32 -1.71
CA PRO A 432 3.55 2.46 -0.27
C PRO A 432 2.18 3.08 0.02
N ASN A 433 1.71 2.97 1.26
CA ASN A 433 0.56 3.77 1.69
C ASN A 433 0.89 5.26 1.55
N ARG A 434 -0.02 6.02 0.98
CA ARG A 434 0.18 7.41 0.56
C ARG A 434 -0.77 8.36 1.27
N VAL A 435 -0.26 9.52 1.63
CA VAL A 435 -1.08 10.67 1.99
C VAL A 435 -1.35 11.48 0.72
N LEU A 436 -2.60 11.75 0.44
CA LEU A 436 -3.03 12.38 -0.80
C LEU A 436 -3.79 13.67 -0.51
N HIS A 437 -3.48 14.72 -1.26
CA HIS A 437 -4.29 15.94 -1.35
C HIS A 437 -5.34 15.71 -2.43
N ILE A 438 -6.62 15.65 -2.04
CA ILE A 438 -7.73 15.34 -2.98
C ILE A 438 -8.21 16.62 -3.65
N VAL A 439 -8.12 16.67 -4.97
CA VAL A 439 -8.60 17.78 -5.77
C VAL A 439 -9.68 17.35 -6.75
N ALA A 440 -10.51 18.29 -7.17
CA ALA A 440 -11.64 18.00 -8.05
C ALA A 440 -11.20 17.43 -9.39
N GLY A 441 -11.79 16.30 -9.79
CA GLY A 441 -11.48 15.62 -11.04
C GLY A 441 -10.20 14.77 -11.04
N ALA A 442 -9.60 14.55 -9.87
CA ALA A 442 -8.36 13.77 -9.77
C ALA A 442 -8.58 12.26 -9.92
N ASP A 443 -7.62 11.63 -10.60
CA ASP A 443 -7.46 10.17 -10.67
C ASP A 443 -6.09 9.80 -10.07
N TYR A 444 -6.08 9.08 -8.94
CA TYR A 444 -4.86 8.72 -8.21
C TYR A 444 -4.24 7.41 -8.69
N GLY A 445 -4.78 6.87 -9.78
CA GLY A 445 -4.13 5.85 -10.59
C GLY A 445 -4.21 4.43 -10.06
N PHE A 446 -5.00 4.14 -9.01
CA PHE A 446 -5.20 2.75 -8.65
C PHE A 446 -5.94 2.02 -9.77
N ARG A 447 -5.37 0.91 -10.17
CA ARG A 447 -5.91 -0.08 -11.10
C ARG A 447 -5.59 -1.46 -10.56
N ARG A 448 -6.35 -2.44 -11.01
CA ARG A 448 -6.13 -3.83 -10.60
C ARG A 448 -4.74 -4.33 -10.99
N GLY A 449 -4.09 -5.05 -10.09
CA GLY A 449 -2.83 -5.76 -10.34
C GLY A 449 -1.72 -4.87 -10.90
N THR A 450 -1.12 -5.27 -12.02
CA THR A 450 -0.01 -4.55 -12.66
C THR A 450 -0.41 -3.25 -13.34
N GLY A 451 -1.70 -2.94 -13.37
CA GLY A 451 -2.27 -1.78 -14.08
C GLY A 451 -2.15 -0.45 -13.36
N ARG A 452 -1.63 -0.41 -12.13
CA ARG A 452 -1.49 0.81 -11.34
C ARG A 452 -0.68 1.86 -12.06
N PHE A 453 -1.20 3.12 -12.07
CA PHE A 453 -0.48 4.23 -12.67
C PHE A 453 0.74 4.57 -11.84
N ARG A 454 1.84 4.83 -12.52
CA ARG A 454 3.08 5.27 -11.85
C ARG A 454 2.94 6.73 -11.41
N GLN A 455 3.51 7.08 -10.27
CA GLN A 455 3.40 8.45 -9.73
C GLN A 455 3.95 9.54 -10.65
N HIS A 456 4.84 9.20 -11.56
CA HIS A 456 5.39 10.14 -12.56
C HIS A 456 4.47 10.37 -13.76
N PHE A 457 3.40 9.59 -13.97
CA PHE A 457 2.48 9.81 -15.08
C PHE A 457 1.78 11.16 -14.95
N THR A 458 1.61 11.85 -16.10
CA THR A 458 1.06 13.20 -16.14
C THR A 458 -0.46 13.25 -15.96
N ASP A 459 -1.13 12.12 -16.04
CA ASP A 459 -2.58 11.96 -15.84
C ASP A 459 -2.95 11.38 -14.47
N THR A 460 -2.02 11.38 -13.53
CA THR A 460 -2.26 11.15 -12.10
C THR A 460 -1.52 12.19 -11.25
N LEU A 461 -1.80 12.25 -9.96
CA LEU A 461 -1.18 13.22 -9.04
C LEU A 461 -0.27 12.50 -8.03
N ALA A 462 0.79 13.19 -7.63
CA ALA A 462 1.74 12.67 -6.65
C ALA A 462 1.17 12.70 -5.23
N SER A 463 1.72 11.85 -4.35
CA SER A 463 1.45 11.91 -2.91
C SER A 463 1.99 13.18 -2.26
N VAL A 464 1.36 13.60 -1.18
CA VAL A 464 1.89 14.61 -0.25
C VAL A 464 3.09 14.04 0.50
N THR A 465 2.98 12.80 0.91
CA THR A 465 4.07 11.98 1.48
C THR A 465 3.66 10.51 1.46
N ASP A 466 4.63 9.64 1.43
CA ASP A 466 4.44 8.21 1.61
C ASP A 466 4.66 7.86 3.08
N ILE A 467 3.84 6.97 3.64
CA ILE A 467 3.91 6.53 5.03
C ILE A 467 4.34 5.06 5.17
N GLY A 468 4.77 4.45 4.06
CA GLY A 468 5.29 3.10 4.03
C GLY A 468 4.21 2.04 4.26
N LEU A 469 4.58 0.96 4.95
CA LEU A 469 3.62 -0.07 5.36
C LEU A 469 2.75 0.46 6.50
N ALA A 470 1.46 0.48 6.28
CA ALA A 470 0.44 0.93 7.23
C ALA A 470 -0.91 0.27 6.92
N SER A 471 -1.80 0.29 7.88
CA SER A 471 -3.22 -0.09 7.72
C SER A 471 -4.11 1.04 8.25
N PRO A 472 -4.16 2.17 7.52
CA PRO A 472 -4.84 3.36 8.02
C PRO A 472 -6.36 3.15 8.10
N THR A 473 -7.00 3.80 9.09
CA THR A 473 -8.45 3.70 9.36
C THR A 473 -9.13 5.06 9.43
N ALA A 474 -8.52 6.05 10.07
CA ALA A 474 -9.12 7.36 10.23
C ALA A 474 -8.09 8.47 10.08
N VAL A 475 -8.57 9.66 9.73
CA VAL A 475 -7.73 10.85 9.57
C VAL A 475 -8.44 12.11 10.04
N ILE A 476 -7.70 12.98 10.74
CA ILE A 476 -8.18 14.30 11.15
C ILE A 476 -7.02 15.30 11.19
N PHE A 477 -7.30 16.58 10.95
CA PHE A 477 -6.38 17.64 11.34
C PHE A 477 -6.57 18.01 12.82
N GLY A 478 -5.47 18.37 13.50
CA GLY A 478 -5.50 18.76 14.90
C GLY A 478 -6.13 20.15 15.16
N THR A 479 -6.76 20.72 14.16
CA THR A 479 -7.45 22.02 14.25
C THR A 479 -8.48 22.01 15.37
N GLY A 480 -8.40 23.01 16.26
CA GLY A 480 -9.29 23.11 17.43
C GLY A 480 -8.82 22.35 18.67
N ALA A 481 -7.81 21.48 18.56
CA ALA A 481 -7.22 20.83 19.71
C ALA A 481 -6.43 21.84 20.56
N LYS A 482 -6.43 21.64 21.88
CA LYS A 482 -5.58 22.39 22.83
C LYS A 482 -4.16 21.80 22.85
N PHE A 483 -3.53 21.77 21.68
CA PHE A 483 -2.17 21.29 21.44
C PHE A 483 -1.27 22.43 21.00
N THR A 484 0.03 22.19 20.90
CA THR A 484 0.95 23.17 20.32
C THR A 484 0.61 23.43 18.85
N GLU A 485 0.97 24.60 18.30
CA GLU A 485 0.70 24.96 16.91
C GLU A 485 1.15 23.88 15.93
N LYS A 486 2.32 23.26 16.15
CA LYS A 486 2.85 22.16 15.37
C LYS A 486 1.81 21.05 15.17
N TYR A 487 1.15 20.64 16.25
CA TYR A 487 0.19 19.54 16.21
C TYR A 487 -1.23 19.98 15.86
N GLN A 488 -1.59 21.23 16.07
CA GLN A 488 -2.87 21.75 15.57
C GLN A 488 -2.91 21.81 14.04
N ARG A 489 -1.74 22.05 13.40
CA ARG A 489 -1.61 22.04 11.93
C ARG A 489 -1.32 20.66 11.35
N ALA A 490 -0.99 19.67 12.17
CA ALA A 490 -0.69 18.33 11.72
C ALA A 490 -1.97 17.58 11.36
N MET A 491 -1.85 16.68 10.38
CA MET A 491 -2.84 15.67 10.08
C MET A 491 -2.49 14.40 10.87
N PHE A 492 -3.41 13.92 11.70
CA PHE A 492 -3.28 12.67 12.42
C PHE A 492 -3.89 11.53 11.61
N ILE A 493 -3.17 10.41 11.51
CA ILE A 493 -3.60 9.19 10.81
C ILE A 493 -3.54 8.02 11.78
N CYS A 494 -4.67 7.35 11.98
CA CYS A 494 -4.75 6.10 12.74
C CYS A 494 -4.23 4.93 11.91
N ASP A 495 -3.24 4.20 12.40
CA ASP A 495 -2.67 3.01 11.77
C ASP A 495 -3.00 1.77 12.60
N TRP A 496 -4.07 1.12 12.20
CA TRP A 496 -4.75 0.06 12.94
C TRP A 496 -3.89 -1.16 13.21
N ALA A 497 -3.23 -1.70 12.18
CA ALA A 497 -2.48 -2.95 12.30
C ALA A 497 -1.16 -2.76 13.04
N TYR A 498 -0.52 -1.60 12.87
CA TYR A 498 0.78 -1.30 13.45
C TYR A 498 0.69 -0.64 14.85
N GLY A 499 -0.52 -0.34 15.32
CA GLY A 499 -0.76 0.15 16.68
C GLY A 499 -0.19 1.53 16.93
N ARG A 500 -0.44 2.49 16.01
CA ARG A 500 0.11 3.84 16.10
C ARG A 500 -0.82 4.89 15.54
N ILE A 501 -0.62 6.13 15.97
CA ILE A 501 -1.17 7.33 15.33
C ILE A 501 0.01 8.12 14.79
N LEU A 502 0.00 8.40 13.50
CA LEU A 502 1.00 9.23 12.83
C LEU A 502 0.56 10.71 12.87
N ALA A 503 1.50 11.62 13.00
CA ALA A 503 1.30 13.03 12.72
C ALA A 503 2.03 13.40 11.42
N VAL A 504 1.31 13.93 10.45
CA VAL A 504 1.85 14.38 9.17
C VAL A 504 1.86 15.90 9.15
N HIS A 505 3.04 16.47 9.02
CA HIS A 505 3.25 17.92 8.95
C HIS A 505 3.30 18.33 7.49
N CYS A 506 2.23 18.95 7.02
CA CYS A 506 2.07 19.40 5.64
C CYS A 506 2.56 20.86 5.47
N GLY A 507 3.45 21.08 4.52
CA GLY A 507 3.90 22.40 4.07
C GLY A 507 3.37 22.70 2.68
N GLU A 508 3.09 23.98 2.40
CA GLU A 508 2.66 24.44 1.08
C GLU A 508 3.76 24.29 0.04
N THR A 509 3.44 23.73 -1.13
CA THR A 509 4.34 23.60 -2.27
C THR A 509 3.56 23.83 -3.56
N GLY A 510 3.78 24.97 -4.22
CA GLY A 510 3.03 25.35 -5.41
C GLY A 510 1.52 25.30 -5.18
N ALA A 511 0.81 24.63 -6.09
CA ALA A 511 -0.65 24.48 -6.01
C ALA A 511 -1.11 23.32 -5.11
N SER A 512 -0.20 22.71 -4.33
CA SER A 512 -0.49 21.58 -3.44
C SER A 512 0.36 21.65 -2.16
N PHE A 513 0.67 20.49 -1.58
CA PHE A 513 1.40 20.34 -0.33
C PHE A 513 2.44 19.23 -0.43
N GLN A 514 3.46 19.33 0.41
CA GLN A 514 4.41 18.28 0.71
C GLN A 514 4.43 18.03 2.21
N GLY A 515 4.47 16.77 2.63
CA GLY A 515 4.36 16.41 4.03
C GLY A 515 5.54 15.58 4.55
N ARG A 516 5.65 15.51 5.87
CA ARG A 516 6.57 14.60 6.58
C ARG A 516 5.84 14.00 7.76
N SER A 517 5.96 12.69 7.91
CA SER A 517 5.31 11.96 9.00
C SER A 517 6.24 11.73 10.19
N GLU A 518 5.66 11.66 11.37
CA GLU A 518 6.28 11.12 12.59
C GLU A 518 5.27 10.28 13.35
N VAL A 519 5.73 9.38 14.21
CA VAL A 519 4.85 8.68 15.15
C VAL A 519 4.50 9.62 16.29
N PHE A 520 3.22 9.95 16.43
CA PHE A 520 2.69 10.76 17.52
C PHE A 520 2.36 9.91 18.75
N LEU A 521 1.70 8.80 18.55
CA LEU A 521 1.32 7.88 19.62
C LEU A 521 1.51 6.44 19.15
N SER A 522 2.00 5.56 20.00
CA SER A 522 2.09 4.13 19.72
C SER A 522 1.85 3.27 20.95
N GLY A 523 1.39 2.05 20.76
CA GLY A 523 1.14 1.04 21.79
C GLY A 523 0.94 -0.35 21.20
N ARG A 524 0.93 -1.38 22.04
CA ARG A 524 0.72 -2.77 21.59
C ARG A 524 -0.02 -3.60 22.64
N PRO A 525 -1.22 -4.12 22.29
CA PRO A 525 -1.98 -3.84 21.05
C PRO A 525 -2.59 -2.44 21.08
N LEU A 526 -2.77 -1.82 19.94
CA LEU A 526 -3.46 -0.52 19.81
C LEU A 526 -4.15 -0.40 18.45
N ASN A 527 -5.25 -1.06 18.29
CA ASN A 527 -6.01 -1.16 17.04
C ASN A 527 -6.89 0.07 16.83
N VAL A 528 -6.30 1.20 16.52
CA VAL A 528 -7.01 2.50 16.42
C VAL A 528 -7.95 2.48 15.23
N THR A 529 -9.26 2.67 15.48
CA THR A 529 -10.29 2.67 14.43
C THR A 529 -10.75 4.05 14.04
N ASP A 530 -10.89 4.97 14.99
CA ASP A 530 -11.36 6.33 14.71
C ASP A 530 -10.78 7.37 15.67
N ILE A 531 -10.82 8.65 15.28
CA ILE A 531 -10.19 9.76 15.97
C ILE A 531 -10.95 11.08 15.73
N CYS A 532 -11.13 11.89 16.78
CA CYS A 532 -11.72 13.23 16.66
C CYS A 532 -11.14 14.21 17.68
N VAL A 533 -11.34 15.51 17.47
CA VAL A 533 -11.12 16.53 18.49
C VAL A 533 -12.44 16.68 19.27
N GLY A 534 -12.38 16.44 20.56
CA GLY A 534 -13.55 16.53 21.44
C GLY A 534 -13.93 17.99 21.79
N PRO A 535 -15.13 18.18 22.36
CA PRO A 535 -15.62 19.51 22.78
C PRO A 535 -14.71 20.22 23.80
N ASP A 536 -13.93 19.42 24.53
CA ASP A 536 -12.97 19.90 25.53
C ASP A 536 -11.62 20.35 24.94
N GLY A 537 -11.44 20.14 23.62
CA GLY A 537 -10.19 20.40 22.88
C GLY A 537 -9.13 19.32 23.08
N ALA A 538 -9.45 18.18 23.68
CA ALA A 538 -8.59 17.01 23.69
C ALA A 538 -8.73 16.22 22.40
N LEU A 539 -7.74 15.39 22.08
CA LEU A 539 -7.82 14.41 21.00
C LEU A 539 -8.39 13.11 21.59
N TRP A 540 -9.52 12.69 21.04
CA TRP A 540 -10.19 11.45 21.42
C TRP A 540 -10.00 10.41 20.34
N PHE A 541 -9.71 9.16 20.72
CA PHE A 541 -9.65 8.05 19.77
C PHE A 541 -10.23 6.77 20.39
N ILE A 542 -10.67 5.88 19.52
CA ILE A 542 -11.14 4.54 19.88
C ILE A 542 -10.27 3.46 19.24
N THR A 543 -10.21 2.33 19.93
CA THR A 543 -9.66 1.08 19.38
C THR A 543 -10.77 0.08 19.15
N GLY A 544 -10.56 -0.87 18.25
CA GLY A 544 -11.54 -1.92 17.93
C GLY A 544 -11.36 -2.50 16.54
N GLY A 545 -12.47 -2.96 15.94
CA GLY A 545 -12.53 -3.62 14.65
C GLY A 545 -12.08 -5.08 14.69
N ARG A 546 -12.60 -5.90 13.81
CA ARG A 546 -12.32 -7.35 13.70
C ARG A 546 -12.46 -8.11 15.02
N ALA A 547 -13.52 -7.77 15.77
CA ALA A 547 -13.83 -8.35 17.09
C ALA A 547 -12.70 -8.18 18.13
N THR A 548 -11.80 -7.23 17.97
CA THR A 548 -10.78 -6.91 18.97
C THR A 548 -11.34 -6.11 20.11
N GLN A 549 -10.69 -6.17 21.27
CA GLN A 549 -11.06 -5.40 22.44
C GLN A 549 -11.01 -3.90 22.16
N SER A 550 -12.09 -3.19 22.49
CA SER A 550 -12.20 -1.76 22.29
C SER A 550 -11.91 -0.95 23.56
N GLY A 551 -11.32 0.21 23.35
CA GLY A 551 -11.06 1.22 24.37
C GLY A 551 -11.35 2.61 23.85
N LEU A 552 -11.84 3.49 24.70
CA LEU A 552 -11.99 4.93 24.46
C LEU A 552 -10.88 5.67 25.20
N TYR A 553 -10.09 6.42 24.45
CA TYR A 553 -8.95 7.16 24.98
C TYR A 553 -9.09 8.65 24.73
N ARG A 554 -8.44 9.42 25.60
CA ARG A 554 -8.36 10.87 25.55
C ARG A 554 -6.92 11.32 25.71
N VAL A 555 -6.44 12.16 24.80
CA VAL A 555 -5.06 12.71 24.81
C VAL A 555 -5.12 14.21 25.07
N THR A 556 -4.33 14.67 26.03
CA THR A 556 -4.19 16.08 26.42
C THR A 556 -2.75 16.52 26.37
N TYR A 557 -2.52 17.82 26.23
CA TYR A 557 -1.24 18.45 26.36
C TYR A 557 -1.16 19.28 27.65
N GLY A 558 -0.13 19.05 28.44
CA GLY A 558 0.16 19.76 29.69
C GLY A 558 1.58 20.33 29.74
N GLY A 559 2.26 20.43 28.58
CA GLY A 559 3.59 21.04 28.51
C GLY A 559 3.56 22.57 28.59
N SER A 560 4.71 23.19 28.47
CA SER A 560 4.92 24.63 28.65
C SER A 560 4.69 25.48 27.41
N GLU A 561 4.58 24.88 26.22
CA GLU A 561 4.35 25.61 24.99
C GLU A 561 2.90 26.07 24.89
N PRO A 562 2.63 27.21 24.19
CA PRO A 562 1.27 27.67 23.96
C PRO A 562 0.41 26.61 23.27
N SER A 563 -0.79 26.37 23.83
CA SER A 563 -1.71 25.32 23.34
C SER A 563 -3.15 25.82 23.14
N ALA A 564 -3.37 27.14 23.15
CA ALA A 564 -4.68 27.69 22.81
C ALA A 564 -5.08 27.29 21.39
N PRO A 565 -6.34 26.94 21.11
CA PRO A 565 -6.81 26.67 19.78
C PRO A 565 -6.47 27.82 18.83
N LEU A 566 -5.85 27.50 17.70
CA LEU A 566 -5.56 28.50 16.67
C LEU A 566 -6.88 29.05 16.15
N ASN A 567 -6.98 30.38 16.08
CA ASN A 567 -8.04 31.01 15.31
C ASN A 567 -7.85 30.64 13.85
N VAL A 568 -8.76 29.83 13.36
CA VAL A 568 -8.74 29.30 11.98
C VAL A 568 -9.28 30.37 11.02
N THR A 569 -8.72 31.58 11.09
CA THR A 569 -8.77 32.46 9.92
C THR A 569 -7.73 31.93 8.95
N PRO A 570 -8.07 31.77 7.65
CA PRO A 570 -7.09 31.34 6.64
C PRO A 570 -5.82 32.15 6.83
N THR A 571 -4.70 31.47 7.03
CA THR A 571 -3.41 32.19 7.14
C THR A 571 -3.26 33.00 5.87
N PRO A 572 -2.87 34.29 5.96
CA PRO A 572 -2.61 35.08 4.76
C PRO A 572 -1.65 34.25 3.89
N PRO A 573 -1.98 34.04 2.63
CA PRO A 573 -1.19 33.17 1.77
C PRO A 573 0.26 33.63 1.77
N ARG A 574 1.17 32.69 1.99
CA ARG A 574 2.58 32.94 1.65
C ARG A 574 2.60 33.17 0.15
N SER A 575 3.16 34.32 -0.26
CA SER A 575 3.20 34.75 -1.66
C SER A 575 3.57 33.60 -2.60
N GLY A 576 2.77 33.32 -3.62
CA GLY A 576 2.95 32.32 -4.67
C GLY A 576 2.14 31.03 -4.51
N ALA A 577 2.12 30.39 -3.33
CA ALA A 577 1.43 29.10 -3.17
C ALA A 577 -0.10 29.25 -3.15
N ALA A 578 -0.62 30.30 -2.52
CA ALA A 578 -2.06 30.51 -2.52
C ALA A 578 -2.59 30.97 -3.87
N GLU A 579 -1.83 31.80 -4.59
CA GLU A 579 -2.18 32.18 -5.96
C GLU A 579 -2.18 30.94 -6.87
N ALA A 580 -1.20 30.05 -6.70
CA ALA A 580 -1.14 28.80 -7.43
C ALA A 580 -2.36 27.90 -7.11
N ARG A 581 -2.76 27.77 -5.83
CA ARG A 581 -3.98 27.03 -5.43
C ARG A 581 -5.25 27.68 -5.96
N GLU A 582 -5.31 29.02 -5.93
CA GLU A 582 -6.42 29.78 -6.50
C GLU A 582 -6.55 29.55 -8.00
N LEU A 583 -5.45 29.59 -8.76
CA LEU A 583 -5.45 29.27 -10.19
C LEU A 583 -5.93 27.84 -10.42
N ARG A 584 -5.38 26.87 -9.67
CA ARG A 584 -5.82 25.47 -9.75
C ARG A 584 -7.34 25.33 -9.54
N ARG A 585 -7.89 25.95 -8.46
CA ARG A 585 -9.32 25.89 -8.17
C ARG A 585 -10.18 26.53 -9.27
N ARG A 586 -9.72 27.63 -9.87
CA ARG A 586 -10.43 28.23 -11.02
C ARG A 586 -10.46 27.30 -12.22
N LEU A 587 -9.35 26.60 -12.50
CA LEU A 587 -9.28 25.62 -13.58
C LEU A 587 -10.15 24.37 -13.27
N GLU A 588 -10.18 23.91 -12.03
CA GLU A 588 -11.06 22.83 -11.57
C GLU A 588 -12.54 23.18 -11.70
N ALA A 589 -12.90 24.44 -11.41
CA ALA A 589 -14.25 24.98 -11.52
C ALA A 589 -14.63 25.43 -12.94
N PHE A 590 -13.73 25.26 -13.92
CA PHE A 590 -13.97 25.70 -15.28
C PHE A 590 -15.25 25.06 -15.87
N GLU A 591 -16.18 25.87 -16.29
CA GLU A 591 -17.34 25.49 -17.07
C GLU A 591 -17.26 26.16 -18.45
N MET A 592 -17.68 25.43 -19.48
CA MET A 592 -17.62 25.92 -20.84
C MET A 592 -18.56 27.13 -21.01
N PRO A 593 -18.04 28.29 -21.52
CA PRO A 593 -18.91 29.42 -21.80
C PRO A 593 -20.01 29.09 -22.79
N SER A 594 -21.20 29.66 -22.61
CA SER A 594 -22.36 29.43 -23.49
C SER A 594 -22.11 29.87 -24.96
N GLY A 595 -21.16 30.76 -25.21
CA GLY A 595 -20.71 31.18 -26.53
C GLY A 595 -19.58 30.35 -27.17
N GLY A 596 -19.14 29.25 -26.52
CA GLY A 596 -18.00 28.47 -26.96
C GLY A 596 -16.65 29.04 -26.51
N VAL A 597 -15.55 28.46 -26.97
CA VAL A 597 -14.19 28.83 -26.54
C VAL A 597 -13.60 30.04 -27.26
N ALA A 598 -14.09 30.40 -28.43
CA ALA A 598 -13.55 31.48 -29.24
C ALA A 598 -13.64 32.82 -28.51
N GLY A 599 -12.49 33.46 -28.25
CA GLY A 599 -12.39 34.74 -27.55
C GLY A 599 -12.64 34.69 -26.04
N SER A 600 -12.81 33.50 -25.46
CA SER A 600 -12.98 33.32 -24.02
C SER A 600 -11.64 33.49 -23.28
N LYS A 601 -11.53 34.54 -22.45
CA LYS A 601 -10.34 34.75 -21.60
C LYS A 601 -10.09 33.58 -20.67
N LEU A 602 -11.15 32.96 -20.17
CA LEU A 602 -11.06 31.80 -19.28
C LEU A 602 -10.48 30.57 -20.00
N PHE A 603 -10.86 30.36 -21.26
CA PHE A 603 -10.27 29.29 -22.08
C PHE A 603 -8.80 29.57 -22.42
N GLU A 604 -8.43 30.86 -22.64
CA GLU A 604 -7.01 31.23 -22.81
C GLU A 604 -6.21 30.88 -21.55
N GLU A 605 -6.74 31.15 -20.36
CA GLU A 605 -6.09 30.75 -19.08
C GLU A 605 -5.92 29.23 -18.99
N VAL A 606 -6.90 28.45 -19.38
CA VAL A 606 -6.81 26.98 -19.47
C VAL A 606 -5.68 26.56 -20.41
N TRP A 607 -5.67 27.12 -21.64
CA TRP A 607 -4.68 26.75 -22.66
C TRP A 607 -3.25 27.09 -22.24
N GLU A 608 -3.01 28.29 -21.71
CA GLU A 608 -1.70 28.70 -21.24
C GLU A 608 -1.23 27.85 -20.05
N SER A 609 -2.14 27.47 -19.17
CA SER A 609 -1.85 26.64 -18.00
C SER A 609 -1.46 25.21 -18.32
N LEU A 610 -1.67 24.71 -19.55
CA LEU A 610 -1.19 23.39 -20.00
C LEU A 610 0.34 23.27 -19.98
N ALA A 611 1.07 24.37 -20.06
CA ALA A 611 2.53 24.43 -19.99
C ALA A 611 3.06 25.05 -18.69
N HIS A 612 2.21 25.19 -17.65
CA HIS A 612 2.61 25.74 -16.38
C HIS A 612 3.69 24.88 -15.70
N SER A 613 4.64 25.52 -14.98
CA SER A 613 5.70 24.78 -14.27
C SER A 613 5.18 23.86 -13.17
N ASP A 614 4.07 24.22 -12.53
CA ASP A 614 3.42 23.42 -11.48
C ASP A 614 2.58 22.31 -12.10
N ARG A 615 2.86 21.05 -11.70
CA ARG A 615 2.17 19.84 -12.18
C ARG A 615 0.68 19.84 -11.87
N TRP A 616 0.28 20.37 -10.69
CA TRP A 616 -1.12 20.39 -10.26
C TRP A 616 -1.95 21.34 -11.10
N ILE A 617 -1.35 22.46 -11.49
CA ILE A 617 -1.98 23.42 -12.41
C ILE A 617 -2.10 22.79 -13.81
N ARG A 618 -1.04 22.15 -14.34
CA ARG A 618 -1.13 21.44 -15.63
C ARG A 618 -2.21 20.36 -15.62
N TYR A 619 -2.31 19.61 -14.51
CA TYR A 619 -3.34 18.58 -14.34
C TYR A 619 -4.75 19.18 -14.39
N ALA A 620 -5.00 20.23 -13.62
CA ALA A 620 -6.30 20.93 -13.60
C ALA A 620 -6.65 21.53 -14.96
N ALA A 621 -5.67 22.15 -15.65
CA ALA A 621 -5.83 22.70 -17.00
C ALA A 621 -6.21 21.63 -18.03
N ARG A 622 -5.54 20.46 -17.99
CA ARG A 622 -5.92 19.31 -18.84
C ARG A 622 -7.31 18.83 -18.51
N GLY A 623 -7.68 18.70 -17.24
CA GLY A 623 -9.02 18.34 -16.82
C GLY A 623 -10.09 19.35 -17.28
N ALA A 624 -9.77 20.64 -17.26
CA ALA A 624 -10.61 21.70 -17.83
C ALA A 624 -10.78 21.53 -19.36
N LEU A 625 -9.69 21.25 -20.06
CA LEU A 625 -9.70 21.01 -21.52
C LEU A 625 -10.55 19.78 -21.89
N GLU A 626 -10.50 18.71 -21.09
CA GLU A 626 -11.29 17.50 -21.29
C GLU A 626 -12.82 17.71 -21.14
N ARG A 627 -13.24 18.82 -20.52
CA ARG A 627 -14.68 19.21 -20.43
C ARG A 627 -15.17 20.00 -21.64
N VAL A 628 -14.26 20.40 -22.53
CA VAL A 628 -14.57 21.12 -23.78
C VAL A 628 -14.57 20.12 -24.95
N ALA A 629 -15.59 20.16 -25.79
CA ALA A 629 -15.62 19.30 -26.97
C ALA A 629 -14.33 19.49 -27.82
N ALA A 630 -13.65 18.39 -28.14
CA ALA A 630 -12.35 18.43 -28.82
C ALA A 630 -12.38 19.20 -30.15
N THR A 631 -13.52 19.17 -30.86
CA THR A 631 -13.71 19.92 -32.14
C THR A 631 -13.49 21.42 -32.00
N GLN A 632 -13.63 21.99 -30.82
CA GLN A 632 -13.49 23.42 -30.58
C GLN A 632 -12.02 23.87 -30.41
N TRP A 633 -11.12 22.96 -30.01
CA TRP A 633 -9.72 23.32 -29.70
C TRP A 633 -8.69 22.50 -30.50
N MET A 634 -9.06 21.38 -31.13
CA MET A 634 -8.14 20.58 -31.95
C MET A 634 -7.43 21.35 -33.06
N PRO A 635 -8.09 22.28 -33.81
CA PRO A 635 -7.38 23.08 -34.80
C PRO A 635 -6.22 23.86 -34.18
N ARG A 636 -6.41 24.44 -33.00
CA ARG A 636 -5.36 25.14 -32.26
C ARG A 636 -4.24 24.17 -31.83
N ALA A 637 -4.59 22.99 -31.32
CA ALA A 637 -3.60 21.97 -30.95
C ALA A 637 -2.77 21.49 -32.14
N ALA A 638 -3.37 21.37 -33.34
CA ALA A 638 -2.65 20.99 -34.55
C ALA A 638 -1.59 22.00 -34.98
N GLU A 639 -1.76 23.27 -34.63
CA GLU A 639 -0.83 24.37 -34.94
C GLU A 639 0.10 24.72 -33.76
N GLU A 640 -0.11 24.08 -32.59
CA GLU A 640 0.66 24.42 -31.38
C GLU A 640 2.17 24.14 -31.55
N LYS A 641 2.97 25.09 -31.14
CA LYS A 641 4.45 25.05 -31.23
C LYS A 641 5.12 24.71 -29.89
N ASN A 642 4.43 24.95 -28.80
CA ASN A 642 4.93 24.60 -27.48
C ASN A 642 4.70 23.11 -27.21
N ASN A 643 5.78 22.36 -26.96
CA ASN A 643 5.72 20.91 -26.79
C ASN A 643 4.87 20.49 -25.60
N SER A 644 4.95 21.18 -24.47
CA SER A 644 4.18 20.85 -23.25
C SER A 644 2.67 20.97 -23.50
N ARG A 645 2.21 22.05 -24.17
CA ARG A 645 0.80 22.24 -24.55
C ARG A 645 0.33 21.20 -25.56
N LEU A 646 1.16 20.93 -26.59
CA LEU A 646 0.86 19.92 -27.59
C LEU A 646 0.68 18.53 -26.95
N ILE A 647 1.61 18.13 -26.08
CA ILE A 647 1.59 16.83 -25.39
C ILE A 647 0.40 16.73 -24.45
N ALA A 648 0.11 17.79 -23.68
CA ALA A 648 -1.06 17.82 -22.79
C ALA A 648 -2.38 17.76 -23.56
N ALA A 649 -2.50 18.46 -24.70
CA ALA A 649 -3.66 18.37 -25.58
C ALA A 649 -3.79 16.99 -26.24
N ALA A 650 -2.68 16.35 -26.61
CA ALA A 650 -2.69 14.99 -27.16
C ALA A 650 -3.14 13.97 -26.11
N LEU A 651 -2.72 14.11 -24.87
CA LEU A 651 -3.20 13.27 -23.79
C LEU A 651 -4.68 13.50 -23.51
N ALA A 652 -5.15 14.75 -23.50
CA ALA A 652 -6.55 15.10 -23.32
C ALA A 652 -7.43 14.45 -24.41
N VAL A 653 -7.07 14.57 -25.71
CA VAL A 653 -7.86 13.96 -26.78
C VAL A 653 -7.84 12.44 -26.72
N ALA A 654 -6.69 11.84 -26.35
CA ALA A 654 -6.58 10.39 -26.16
C ALA A 654 -7.51 9.87 -25.05
N ARG A 655 -7.77 10.70 -24.04
CA ARG A 655 -8.70 10.37 -22.95
C ARG A 655 -10.17 10.62 -23.28
N MET A 656 -10.46 11.48 -24.25
CA MET A 656 -11.84 11.93 -24.55
C MET A 656 -12.50 11.18 -25.68
N GLU A 657 -11.79 10.95 -26.77
CA GLU A 657 -12.36 10.72 -28.08
C GLU A 657 -12.03 9.33 -28.63
N ALA A 658 -12.75 8.98 -29.69
CA ALA A 658 -12.43 7.81 -30.47
C ALA A 658 -11.04 7.97 -31.17
N PRO A 659 -10.36 6.85 -31.41
CA PRO A 659 -8.97 6.82 -31.92
C PRO A 659 -8.77 7.59 -33.21
N GLU A 660 -9.79 7.61 -34.08
CA GLU A 660 -9.71 8.25 -35.40
C GLU A 660 -9.48 9.76 -35.30
N ARG A 661 -10.03 10.39 -34.24
CA ARG A 661 -9.84 11.82 -33.99
C ARG A 661 -8.49 12.15 -33.37
N ALA A 662 -7.90 11.21 -32.64
CA ALA A 662 -6.58 11.37 -32.05
C ALA A 662 -5.46 11.29 -33.09
N SER A 663 -5.66 10.64 -34.24
CA SER A 663 -4.62 10.35 -35.24
C SER A 663 -3.86 11.60 -35.69
N ALA A 664 -4.55 12.70 -36.01
CA ALA A 664 -3.90 13.92 -36.50
C ALA A 664 -2.95 14.56 -35.48
N ILE A 665 -3.31 14.56 -34.18
CA ILE A 665 -2.46 15.11 -33.13
C ILE A 665 -1.32 14.12 -32.78
N LEU A 666 -1.56 12.82 -32.88
CA LEU A 666 -0.54 11.79 -32.70
C LEU A 666 0.53 11.85 -33.79
N GLU A 667 0.15 12.13 -35.05
CA GLU A 667 1.13 12.38 -36.13
C GLU A 667 1.99 13.60 -35.85
N ARG A 668 1.47 14.62 -35.18
CA ARG A 668 2.28 15.76 -34.73
C ARG A 668 3.31 15.36 -33.68
N LEU A 669 2.97 14.44 -32.75
CA LEU A 669 3.90 13.95 -31.74
C LEU A 669 5.09 13.20 -32.34
N THR A 670 4.93 12.55 -33.50
CA THR A 670 6.07 11.89 -34.18
C THR A 670 7.14 12.84 -34.73
N ARG A 671 6.82 14.14 -34.78
CA ARG A 671 7.75 15.19 -35.24
C ARG A 671 8.41 15.93 -34.08
N VAL A 672 8.07 15.62 -32.85
CA VAL A 672 8.69 16.23 -31.66
C VAL A 672 10.12 15.69 -31.50
N ASN A 673 11.08 16.60 -31.38
CA ASN A 673 12.45 16.23 -31.13
C ASN A 673 12.67 15.92 -29.65
N TRP A 674 12.99 14.68 -29.33
CA TRP A 674 13.20 14.21 -27.95
C TRP A 674 14.32 14.95 -27.21
N ARG A 675 15.31 15.48 -27.92
CA ARG A 675 16.43 16.21 -27.30
C ARG A 675 15.99 17.57 -26.73
N ASP A 676 14.86 18.08 -27.21
CA ASP A 676 14.32 19.38 -26.80
C ASP A 676 13.28 19.24 -25.68
N LEU A 677 13.02 17.99 -25.22
CA LEU A 677 12.03 17.71 -24.18
C LEU A 677 12.63 17.78 -22.78
N ALA A 678 11.94 18.48 -21.88
CA ALA A 678 12.13 18.30 -20.45
C ALA A 678 11.66 16.88 -20.02
N GLU A 679 12.12 16.41 -18.88
CA GLU A 679 11.76 15.07 -18.36
C GLU A 679 10.23 14.89 -18.27
N ASP A 680 9.49 15.86 -17.73
CA ASP A 680 8.02 15.83 -17.61
C ASP A 680 7.33 15.72 -18.99
N ASP A 681 7.86 16.42 -20.00
CA ASP A 681 7.31 16.38 -21.36
C ASP A 681 7.60 15.03 -22.04
N ALA A 682 8.77 14.45 -21.81
CA ALA A 682 9.11 13.12 -22.32
C ALA A 682 8.19 12.05 -21.69
N VAL A 683 7.93 12.13 -20.37
CA VAL A 683 6.95 11.29 -19.68
C VAL A 683 5.55 11.50 -20.27
N GLY A 684 5.15 12.75 -20.45
CA GLY A 684 3.84 13.09 -21.03
C GLY A 684 3.66 12.56 -22.44
N LEU A 685 4.69 12.61 -23.27
CA LEU A 685 4.68 12.09 -24.65
C LEU A 685 4.48 10.57 -24.66
N VAL A 686 5.28 9.83 -23.87
CA VAL A 686 5.13 8.37 -23.71
C VAL A 686 3.75 8.01 -23.20
N ARG A 687 3.24 8.77 -22.23
CA ARG A 687 1.91 8.53 -21.66
C ARG A 687 0.79 8.82 -22.65
N ALA A 688 0.87 9.90 -23.42
CA ALA A 688 -0.12 10.24 -24.44
C ALA A 688 -0.23 9.14 -25.52
N LEU A 689 0.92 8.64 -26.00
CA LEU A 689 0.97 7.51 -26.94
C LEU A 689 0.39 6.24 -26.32
N SER A 690 0.77 5.94 -25.07
CA SER A 690 0.28 4.74 -24.37
C SER A 690 -1.23 4.74 -24.17
N VAL A 691 -1.82 5.85 -23.73
CA VAL A 691 -3.27 5.98 -23.56
C VAL A 691 -4.02 5.92 -24.89
N ALA A 692 -3.49 6.62 -25.90
CA ALA A 692 -4.10 6.61 -27.23
C ALA A 692 -4.17 5.20 -27.83
N PHE A 693 -3.09 4.42 -27.71
CA PHE A 693 -3.06 3.05 -28.22
C PHE A 693 -3.83 2.07 -27.34
N ALA A 694 -3.86 2.28 -26.01
CA ALA A 694 -4.67 1.46 -25.10
C ALA A 694 -6.16 1.59 -25.41
N ARG A 695 -6.64 2.81 -25.67
CA ARG A 695 -8.05 3.07 -25.98
C ARG A 695 -8.41 2.83 -27.45
N GLY A 696 -7.45 3.10 -28.35
CA GLY A 696 -7.66 3.06 -29.80
C GLY A 696 -7.20 1.78 -30.48
N GLY A 697 -6.47 0.93 -29.79
CA GLY A 697 -5.84 -0.25 -30.38
C GLY A 697 -4.60 0.10 -31.23
N ALA A 698 -4.21 -0.82 -32.09
CA ALA A 698 -3.03 -0.64 -32.95
C ALA A 698 -3.25 0.53 -33.93
N PRO A 699 -2.28 1.50 -34.01
CA PRO A 699 -2.39 2.59 -34.95
C PRO A 699 -2.24 2.12 -36.40
N SER A 700 -2.53 3.03 -37.37
CA SER A 700 -2.29 2.75 -38.78
C SER A 700 -0.80 2.37 -39.02
N SER A 701 -0.53 1.63 -40.09
CA SER A 701 0.85 1.17 -40.39
C SER A 701 1.85 2.32 -40.51
N ASN A 702 1.43 3.45 -41.10
CA ASN A 702 2.29 4.64 -41.25
C ASN A 702 2.60 5.27 -39.89
N LEU A 703 1.59 5.44 -39.02
CA LEU A 703 1.77 5.99 -37.67
C LEU A 703 2.59 5.02 -36.80
N SER A 704 2.32 3.72 -36.86
CA SER A 704 3.12 2.68 -36.20
C SER A 704 4.59 2.78 -36.56
N SER A 705 4.91 2.87 -37.88
CA SER A 705 6.30 2.92 -38.33
C SER A 705 7.00 4.21 -37.90
N ALA A 706 6.29 5.34 -37.92
CA ALA A 706 6.85 6.63 -37.51
C ALA A 706 7.14 6.62 -35.98
N VAL A 707 6.19 6.14 -35.16
CA VAL A 707 6.35 6.03 -33.71
C VAL A 707 7.47 5.03 -33.37
N LEU A 708 7.50 3.85 -34.00
CA LEU A 708 8.56 2.87 -33.80
C LEU A 708 9.94 3.46 -34.08
N SER A 709 10.13 4.13 -35.25
CA SER A 709 11.39 4.74 -35.61
C SER A 709 11.87 5.75 -34.56
N GLN A 710 10.94 6.54 -34.02
CA GLN A 710 11.23 7.52 -33.00
C GLN A 710 11.60 6.86 -31.66
N LEU A 711 10.83 5.89 -31.20
CA LEU A 711 11.04 5.22 -29.90
C LEU A 711 12.28 4.34 -29.89
N GLU A 712 12.55 3.61 -30.98
CA GLU A 712 13.76 2.79 -31.12
C GLU A 712 15.05 3.59 -31.13
N ALA A 713 14.99 4.86 -31.54
CA ALA A 713 16.14 5.75 -31.55
C ALA A 713 16.48 6.32 -30.17
N VAL A 714 15.50 6.34 -29.25
CA VAL A 714 15.67 6.88 -27.90
C VAL A 714 15.71 5.81 -26.80
N TYR A 715 15.38 4.58 -27.14
CA TYR A 715 15.42 3.46 -26.19
C TYR A 715 16.75 2.69 -26.28
N PRO A 716 17.43 2.39 -25.14
CA PRO A 716 17.14 2.84 -23.78
C PRO A 716 17.36 4.34 -23.57
N SER A 717 16.44 4.97 -22.84
CA SER A 717 16.52 6.40 -22.52
C SER A 717 17.47 6.66 -21.35
N PRO A 718 18.19 7.79 -21.35
CA PRO A 718 18.92 8.25 -20.16
C PRO A 718 17.98 8.65 -19.01
N ILE A 719 16.70 8.91 -19.29
CA ILE A 719 15.65 9.12 -18.30
C ILE A 719 15.16 7.74 -17.87
N ALA A 720 15.74 7.22 -16.82
CA ALA A 720 15.60 5.84 -16.42
C ALA A 720 14.15 5.42 -16.15
N VAL A 721 13.32 6.29 -15.55
CA VAL A 721 11.90 6.01 -15.26
C VAL A 721 11.05 5.76 -16.51
N LEU A 722 11.51 6.20 -17.68
CA LEU A 722 10.81 5.97 -18.95
C LEU A 722 11.03 4.57 -19.53
N ASN A 723 12.15 3.92 -19.20
CA ASN A 723 12.53 2.68 -19.88
C ASN A 723 11.49 1.56 -19.79
N PRO A 724 10.83 1.31 -18.63
CA PRO A 724 9.76 0.33 -18.58
C PRO A 724 8.56 0.65 -19.48
N ASP A 725 8.17 1.91 -19.57
CA ASP A 725 7.01 2.34 -20.36
C ASP A 725 7.35 2.38 -21.87
N LEU A 726 8.58 2.76 -22.23
CA LEU A 726 9.11 2.64 -23.59
C LEU A 726 9.15 1.16 -24.02
N CYS A 727 9.63 0.27 -23.14
CA CYS A 727 9.62 -1.17 -23.41
C CYS A 727 8.21 -1.69 -23.70
N ARG A 728 7.20 -1.27 -22.91
CA ARG A 728 5.79 -1.63 -23.13
C ARG A 728 5.29 -1.16 -24.48
N LEU A 729 5.55 0.09 -24.85
CA LEU A 729 5.17 0.65 -26.16
C LEU A 729 5.83 -0.12 -27.30
N LEU A 730 7.13 -0.39 -27.21
CA LEU A 730 7.90 -1.11 -28.24
C LEU A 730 7.40 -2.57 -28.37
N VAL A 731 7.08 -3.24 -27.27
CA VAL A 731 6.49 -4.59 -27.29
C VAL A 731 5.09 -4.55 -27.93
N PHE A 732 4.24 -3.58 -27.56
CA PHE A 732 2.91 -3.42 -28.17
C PHE A 732 2.99 -3.19 -29.68
N LEU A 733 3.90 -2.34 -30.13
CA LEU A 733 4.14 -2.03 -31.53
C LEU A 733 4.96 -3.12 -32.27
N LYS A 734 5.31 -4.22 -31.58
CA LYS A 734 6.07 -5.36 -32.15
C LYS A 734 7.44 -4.97 -32.72
N SER A 735 8.18 -4.10 -32.00
CA SER A 735 9.55 -3.75 -32.39
C SER A 735 10.43 -5.00 -32.48
N SER A 736 11.14 -5.14 -33.61
CA SER A 736 12.14 -6.21 -33.77
C SER A 736 13.42 -5.98 -32.96
N LYS A 737 13.65 -4.74 -32.47
CA LYS A 737 14.87 -4.36 -31.74
C LYS A 737 14.69 -4.40 -30.22
N VAL A 738 13.44 -4.33 -29.72
CA VAL A 738 13.17 -4.16 -28.29
C VAL A 738 13.85 -5.22 -27.43
N LEU A 739 13.83 -6.47 -27.84
CA LEU A 739 14.47 -7.56 -27.10
C LEU A 739 15.97 -7.30 -26.94
N ALA A 740 16.70 -7.11 -28.04
CA ALA A 740 18.14 -6.87 -28.02
C ALA A 740 18.53 -5.62 -27.23
N GLN A 741 17.71 -4.56 -27.31
CA GLN A 741 17.93 -3.32 -26.56
C GLN A 741 17.62 -3.45 -25.05
N THR A 742 16.73 -4.36 -24.66
CA THR A 742 16.33 -4.56 -23.25
C THR A 742 17.25 -5.53 -22.50
N LEU A 743 17.83 -6.52 -23.17
CA LEU A 743 18.68 -7.53 -22.51
C LEU A 743 19.85 -6.92 -21.70
N PRO A 744 20.56 -5.87 -22.16
CA PRO A 744 21.60 -5.22 -21.34
C PRO A 744 21.04 -4.59 -20.06
N LEU A 745 19.82 -4.01 -20.11
CA LEU A 745 19.16 -3.45 -18.92
C LEU A 745 18.85 -4.54 -17.89
N ILE A 746 18.34 -5.69 -18.36
CA ILE A 746 18.05 -6.85 -17.50
C ILE A 746 19.34 -7.40 -16.88
N ALA A 747 20.40 -7.52 -17.67
CA ALA A 747 21.69 -8.03 -17.19
C ALA A 747 22.28 -7.15 -16.10
N ALA A 748 22.18 -5.83 -16.27
CA ALA A 748 22.67 -4.82 -15.33
C ALA A 748 21.74 -4.59 -14.11
N ALA A 749 20.47 -5.04 -14.18
CA ALA A 749 19.49 -4.80 -13.13
C ALA A 749 19.91 -5.46 -11.80
N THR A 750 19.76 -4.72 -10.72
CA THR A 750 20.00 -5.19 -9.34
C THR A 750 18.76 -5.10 -8.47
N ARG A 751 17.81 -4.25 -8.84
CA ARG A 751 16.56 -4.03 -8.11
C ARG A 751 15.54 -5.12 -8.42
N SER A 752 14.77 -5.48 -7.39
CA SER A 752 13.66 -6.44 -7.50
C SER A 752 12.67 -6.03 -8.60
N GLU A 753 12.34 -4.75 -8.64
CA GLU A 753 11.38 -4.21 -9.59
C GLU A 753 11.84 -4.41 -11.05
N ASP A 754 13.09 -4.05 -11.38
CA ASP A 754 13.63 -4.13 -12.74
C ASP A 754 13.84 -5.59 -13.19
N LEU A 755 14.26 -6.45 -12.25
CA LEU A 755 14.44 -7.89 -12.50
C LEU A 755 13.12 -8.58 -12.86
N VAL A 756 11.99 -8.06 -12.39
CA VAL A 756 10.64 -8.60 -12.67
C VAL A 756 9.98 -7.88 -13.85
N GLU A 757 10.12 -6.55 -13.93
CA GLU A 757 9.41 -5.69 -14.88
C GLU A 757 9.67 -6.06 -16.34
N TYR A 758 10.96 -6.14 -16.73
CA TYR A 758 11.27 -6.41 -18.12
C TYR A 758 10.87 -7.83 -18.57
N PRO A 759 11.15 -8.91 -17.82
CA PRO A 759 10.60 -10.23 -18.16
C PRO A 759 9.07 -10.25 -18.20
N LEU A 760 8.38 -9.53 -17.31
CA LEU A 760 6.94 -9.37 -17.31
C LEU A 760 6.43 -8.79 -18.63
N VAL A 761 7.11 -7.78 -19.19
CA VAL A 761 6.73 -7.13 -20.43
C VAL A 761 7.13 -7.98 -21.65
N LEU A 762 8.37 -8.44 -21.68
CA LEU A 762 8.93 -9.17 -22.82
C LEU A 762 8.26 -10.50 -23.10
N ARG A 763 7.61 -11.15 -22.10
CA ARG A 763 6.89 -12.41 -22.32
C ARG A 763 5.76 -12.33 -23.37
N TYR A 764 5.32 -11.11 -23.71
CA TYR A 764 4.33 -10.89 -24.78
C TYR A 764 4.93 -10.90 -26.19
N LEU A 765 6.26 -10.87 -26.33
CA LEU A 765 6.90 -11.03 -27.63
C LEU A 765 6.77 -12.47 -28.11
N LYS A 766 6.30 -12.62 -29.36
CA LYS A 766 6.15 -13.94 -30.02
C LYS A 766 7.41 -14.38 -30.76
N GLU A 767 8.22 -13.44 -31.20
CA GLU A 767 9.34 -13.67 -32.10
C GLU A 767 10.63 -13.02 -31.57
N GLY A 768 11.76 -13.36 -32.15
CA GLY A 768 13.07 -12.78 -31.85
C GLY A 768 13.81 -13.42 -30.68
N TRP A 769 13.26 -14.42 -30.03
CA TRP A 769 13.88 -15.13 -28.92
C TRP A 769 14.97 -16.10 -29.39
N ASP A 770 16.11 -16.07 -28.72
CA ASP A 770 17.14 -17.12 -28.76
C ASP A 770 17.42 -17.66 -27.35
N ILE A 771 18.28 -18.65 -27.26
CA ILE A 771 18.61 -19.31 -25.99
C ILE A 771 19.23 -18.32 -24.99
N GLU A 772 20.06 -17.39 -25.47
CA GLU A 772 20.74 -16.40 -24.62
C GLU A 772 19.73 -15.39 -24.06
N ALA A 773 18.83 -14.86 -24.88
CA ALA A 773 17.76 -13.96 -24.43
C ALA A 773 16.87 -14.63 -23.34
N ARG A 774 16.49 -15.88 -23.58
CA ARG A 774 15.75 -16.71 -22.58
C ARG A 774 16.56 -16.85 -21.30
N ARG A 775 17.84 -17.23 -21.41
CA ARG A 775 18.74 -17.39 -20.26
C ARG A 775 18.83 -16.12 -19.42
N VAL A 776 19.04 -14.95 -20.04
CA VAL A 776 19.13 -13.65 -19.34
C VAL A 776 17.86 -13.38 -18.53
N CYS A 777 16.67 -13.60 -19.12
CA CYS A 777 15.41 -13.39 -18.40
C CYS A 777 15.22 -14.40 -17.25
N PHE A 778 15.56 -15.66 -17.44
CA PHE A 778 15.46 -16.69 -16.41
C PHE A 778 16.45 -16.46 -15.27
N ASP A 779 17.68 -16.05 -15.57
CA ASP A 779 18.66 -15.62 -14.55
C ASP A 779 18.18 -14.40 -13.77
N ALA A 780 17.54 -13.43 -14.43
CA ALA A 780 16.95 -12.27 -13.75
C ALA A 780 15.86 -12.69 -12.75
N LEU A 781 14.92 -13.52 -13.19
CA LEU A 781 13.87 -14.06 -12.30
C LEU A 781 14.47 -14.90 -11.15
N GLY A 782 15.54 -15.64 -11.40
CA GLY A 782 16.26 -16.39 -10.38
C GLY A 782 16.97 -15.47 -9.37
N ARG A 783 17.58 -14.36 -9.84
CA ARG A 783 18.16 -13.33 -8.96
C ARG A 783 17.06 -12.65 -8.14
N ALA A 784 15.94 -12.29 -8.79
CA ALA A 784 14.79 -11.70 -8.12
C ALA A 784 14.28 -12.60 -7.00
N GLY A 785 14.19 -13.92 -7.22
CA GLY A 785 13.76 -14.89 -6.22
C GLY A 785 14.64 -14.98 -4.96
N LYS A 786 15.84 -14.41 -4.98
CA LYS A 786 16.76 -14.33 -3.83
C LYS A 786 16.63 -13.02 -3.06
N LEU A 787 15.91 -12.04 -3.58
CA LEU A 787 15.70 -10.74 -2.94
C LEU A 787 14.49 -10.78 -2.01
N ALA A 788 14.46 -9.85 -1.06
CA ALA A 788 13.32 -9.69 -0.16
C ALA A 788 12.07 -9.20 -0.92
N GLY A 789 10.93 -9.77 -0.56
CA GLY A 789 9.64 -9.38 -1.14
C GLY A 789 8.48 -10.04 -0.40
N ALA A 790 7.28 -9.53 -0.62
CA ALA A 790 6.07 -10.11 -0.04
C ALA A 790 5.49 -11.25 -0.90
N GLN A 791 4.38 -11.80 -0.47
CA GLN A 791 3.79 -13.00 -1.08
C GLN A 791 3.53 -12.86 -2.58
N ASN A 792 2.97 -11.74 -3.02
CA ASN A 792 2.64 -11.52 -4.43
C ASN A 792 3.88 -11.36 -5.31
N TYR A 793 4.98 -10.87 -4.74
CA TYR A 793 6.26 -10.78 -5.43
C TYR A 793 6.75 -12.17 -5.89
N PHE A 794 6.78 -13.14 -5.00
CA PHE A 794 7.20 -14.50 -5.35
C PHE A 794 6.21 -15.21 -6.28
N ARG A 795 4.91 -14.96 -6.09
CA ARG A 795 3.88 -15.45 -7.02
C ARG A 795 4.07 -14.89 -8.42
N ALA A 796 4.40 -13.59 -8.53
CA ALA A 796 4.65 -12.93 -9.80
C ALA A 796 5.83 -13.56 -10.52
N ILE A 797 6.98 -13.70 -9.85
CA ILE A 797 8.17 -14.33 -10.40
C ILE A 797 7.85 -15.73 -10.94
N GLN A 798 7.14 -16.53 -10.14
CA GLN A 798 6.78 -17.90 -10.53
C GLN A 798 5.85 -17.93 -11.76
N SER A 799 4.85 -17.06 -11.78
CA SER A 799 3.89 -17.01 -12.89
C SER A 799 4.53 -16.53 -14.18
N ILE A 800 5.32 -15.46 -14.13
CA ILE A 800 6.06 -14.95 -15.30
C ILE A 800 6.94 -16.07 -15.88
N ARG A 801 7.69 -16.76 -15.01
CA ARG A 801 8.53 -17.88 -15.42
C ARG A 801 7.72 -18.98 -16.08
N THR A 802 6.63 -19.42 -15.45
CA THR A 802 5.77 -20.48 -15.98
C THR A 802 5.17 -20.12 -17.34
N GLU A 803 4.76 -18.86 -17.54
CA GLU A 803 4.26 -18.40 -18.84
C GLU A 803 5.35 -18.39 -19.91
N MET A 804 6.57 -17.97 -19.55
CA MET A 804 7.71 -18.03 -20.46
C MET A 804 8.12 -19.46 -20.80
N GLU A 805 8.07 -20.40 -19.84
CA GLU A 805 8.34 -21.83 -20.05
C GLU A 805 7.32 -22.46 -21.03
N LYS A 806 6.03 -22.14 -20.84
CA LYS A 806 4.95 -22.62 -21.74
C LYS A 806 5.06 -22.10 -23.17
N ALA A 807 5.76 -20.99 -23.39
CA ALA A 807 5.99 -20.42 -24.71
C ALA A 807 7.15 -21.07 -25.48
N MET A 808 7.86 -22.06 -24.88
CA MET A 808 8.98 -22.77 -25.47
C MET A 808 8.62 -24.23 -25.75
N ASP A 809 9.24 -24.82 -26.78
CA ASP A 809 9.20 -26.27 -26.90
C ASP A 809 10.07 -26.95 -25.81
N PRO A 810 9.79 -28.23 -25.46
CA PRO A 810 10.53 -28.91 -24.39
C PRO A 810 12.03 -29.01 -24.63
N THR A 811 12.47 -29.05 -25.88
CA THR A 811 13.89 -29.16 -26.23
C THR A 811 14.58 -27.80 -26.01
N GLU A 812 13.95 -26.72 -26.42
CA GLU A 812 14.44 -25.37 -26.17
C GLU A 812 14.52 -25.10 -24.65
N LEU A 813 13.46 -25.41 -23.91
CA LEU A 813 13.42 -25.25 -22.45
C LEU A 813 14.55 -26.03 -21.78
N ALA A 814 14.79 -27.29 -22.18
CA ALA A 814 15.86 -28.09 -21.60
C ALA A 814 17.26 -27.48 -21.88
N LYS A 815 17.46 -26.86 -23.05
CA LYS A 815 18.72 -26.17 -23.38
C LYS A 815 18.88 -24.91 -22.51
N VAL A 816 17.85 -24.10 -22.39
CA VAL A 816 17.85 -22.89 -21.53
C VAL A 816 18.14 -23.24 -20.08
N LEU A 817 17.43 -24.20 -19.49
CA LEU A 817 17.58 -24.59 -18.08
C LEU A 817 18.99 -25.11 -17.75
N ARG A 818 19.72 -25.69 -18.73
CA ARG A 818 21.12 -26.11 -18.54
C ARG A 818 22.10 -24.96 -18.45
N THR A 819 21.75 -23.79 -18.99
CA THR A 819 22.61 -22.60 -19.04
C THR A 819 22.29 -21.57 -17.96
N VAL A 820 21.13 -21.67 -17.30
CA VAL A 820 20.71 -20.76 -16.23
C VAL A 820 21.53 -20.99 -14.97
N THR A 821 22.21 -19.94 -14.48
CA THR A 821 23.06 -19.98 -13.28
C THR A 821 22.29 -19.73 -11.99
N ASN A 822 21.21 -18.94 -12.07
CA ASN A 822 20.34 -18.59 -10.95
C ASN A 822 18.97 -19.22 -11.13
N ASN A 823 18.88 -20.54 -11.05
CA ASN A 823 17.61 -21.22 -11.23
C ASN A 823 16.73 -21.11 -9.97
N LEU A 824 15.42 -20.89 -10.17
CA LEU A 824 14.46 -20.99 -9.07
C LEU A 824 14.34 -22.46 -8.63
N ALA A 825 14.28 -22.70 -7.33
CA ALA A 825 14.04 -24.06 -6.82
C ALA A 825 12.69 -24.58 -7.34
N MET A 826 12.72 -25.74 -8.03
CA MET A 826 11.48 -26.40 -8.47
C MET A 826 10.78 -27.00 -7.26
N LYS A 827 9.46 -26.81 -7.18
CA LYS A 827 8.63 -27.45 -6.16
C LYS A 827 8.60 -28.97 -6.41
N ALA A 828 8.87 -29.76 -5.39
CA ALA A 828 8.73 -31.22 -5.49
C ALA A 828 7.26 -31.59 -5.83
N PRO A 829 7.03 -32.64 -6.62
CA PRO A 829 5.66 -33.10 -6.88
C PRO A 829 4.98 -33.49 -5.55
N PRO A 830 3.65 -33.30 -5.44
CA PRO A 830 2.93 -33.65 -4.23
C PRO A 830 3.07 -35.16 -3.92
N PRO A 831 3.15 -35.51 -2.63
CA PRO A 831 3.25 -36.93 -2.25
C PRO A 831 1.97 -37.71 -2.64
N PRO A 832 2.04 -39.03 -2.85
CA PRO A 832 0.88 -39.84 -3.21
C PRO A 832 -0.19 -39.80 -2.12
N VAL A 833 -1.47 -39.89 -2.53
CA VAL A 833 -2.62 -39.83 -1.61
C VAL A 833 -2.58 -41.03 -0.64
N ALA A 834 -2.68 -40.76 0.67
CA ALA A 834 -2.68 -41.78 1.70
C ALA A 834 -3.98 -42.62 1.69
N ALA A 835 -3.90 -43.87 2.10
CA ALA A 835 -5.08 -44.74 2.21
C ALA A 835 -6.06 -44.22 3.28
N LYS A 836 -7.37 -44.37 3.04
CA LYS A 836 -8.41 -44.03 4.01
C LYS A 836 -8.29 -44.88 5.25
N VAL A 837 -8.37 -44.24 6.43
CA VAL A 837 -8.33 -44.89 7.74
C VAL A 837 -9.73 -44.98 8.31
N HIS A 838 -10.53 -43.91 8.29
CA HIS A 838 -11.90 -43.87 8.82
C HIS A 838 -12.69 -42.74 8.15
N ALA A 839 -13.97 -42.94 7.91
CA ALA A 839 -14.86 -41.89 7.38
C ALA A 839 -15.49 -41.12 8.56
N TRP A 840 -14.78 -40.12 9.06
CA TRP A 840 -15.20 -39.34 10.24
C TRP A 840 -16.47 -38.57 9.99
N THR A 841 -17.36 -38.57 11.01
CA THR A 841 -18.50 -37.65 11.12
C THR A 841 -18.18 -36.56 12.16
N LEU A 842 -18.90 -35.43 12.12
CA LEU A 842 -18.73 -34.38 13.12
C LEU A 842 -19.16 -34.84 14.50
N GLU A 843 -20.20 -35.64 14.57
CA GLU A 843 -20.73 -36.24 15.79
C GLU A 843 -19.70 -37.11 16.50
N GLU A 844 -18.85 -37.80 15.75
CA GLU A 844 -17.77 -38.63 16.31
C GLU A 844 -16.60 -37.76 16.79
N LEU A 845 -16.26 -36.65 16.10
CA LEU A 845 -15.10 -35.83 16.40
C LEU A 845 -15.34 -34.77 17.49
N ILE A 846 -16.52 -34.13 17.51
CA ILE A 846 -16.86 -33.04 18.44
C ILE A 846 -16.65 -33.42 19.93
N PRO A 847 -17.05 -34.60 20.42
CA PRO A 847 -16.86 -34.96 21.82
C PRO A 847 -15.42 -35.05 22.28
N HIS A 848 -14.47 -35.06 21.34
CA HIS A 848 -13.04 -35.16 21.61
C HIS A 848 -12.27 -33.84 21.55
N LEU A 849 -12.92 -32.72 21.19
CA LEU A 849 -12.26 -31.41 21.02
C LEU A 849 -11.56 -30.90 22.28
N ASP A 850 -12.04 -31.24 23.46
CA ASP A 850 -11.40 -30.86 24.74
C ASP A 850 -10.00 -31.47 24.89
N LYS A 851 -9.74 -32.62 24.26
CA LYS A 851 -8.45 -33.32 24.27
C LYS A 851 -7.39 -32.64 23.41
N VAL A 852 -7.75 -31.61 22.63
CA VAL A 852 -6.82 -30.80 21.85
C VAL A 852 -5.91 -29.96 22.76
N SER A 853 -6.36 -29.63 24.00
CA SER A 853 -5.64 -28.71 24.89
C SER A 853 -4.42 -29.32 25.59
N ALA A 854 -4.28 -30.64 25.63
CA ALA A 854 -3.23 -31.30 26.41
C ALA A 854 -2.77 -32.62 25.75
N GLY A 855 -1.48 -32.93 25.90
CA GLY A 855 -0.91 -34.19 25.45
C GLY A 855 -0.76 -34.31 23.95
N ARG A 856 -0.77 -33.20 23.21
CA ARG A 856 -0.66 -33.20 21.73
C ARG A 856 0.78 -32.99 21.26
N SER A 857 1.08 -33.55 20.08
CA SER A 857 2.42 -33.50 19.50
C SER A 857 2.48 -32.52 18.31
N GLU A 858 3.34 -31.52 18.39
CA GLU A 858 3.60 -30.64 17.23
C GLU A 858 4.12 -31.41 16.03
N ALA A 859 5.02 -32.37 16.25
CA ALA A 859 5.53 -33.24 15.20
C ALA A 859 4.41 -34.13 14.61
N GLY A 860 3.48 -34.63 15.48
CA GLY A 860 2.30 -35.35 15.07
C GLY A 860 1.36 -34.51 14.22
N GLY A 861 1.15 -33.25 14.61
CA GLY A 861 0.35 -32.28 13.85
C GLY A 861 0.94 -31.97 12.48
N LYS A 862 2.25 -31.72 12.40
CA LYS A 862 2.96 -31.56 11.12
C LYS A 862 2.85 -32.82 10.23
N ALA A 863 2.99 -34.00 10.81
CA ALA A 863 2.83 -35.24 10.07
C ALA A 863 1.38 -35.45 9.55
N ALA A 864 0.38 -35.11 10.36
CA ALA A 864 -1.03 -35.22 9.98
C ALA A 864 -1.36 -34.22 8.85
N LEU A 865 -0.84 -33.02 8.91
CA LEU A 865 -0.97 -31.97 7.90
C LEU A 865 -0.42 -32.39 6.53
N LEU A 866 0.75 -33.02 6.50
CA LEU A 866 1.35 -33.56 5.28
C LEU A 866 0.55 -34.78 4.76
N LYS A 867 0.12 -35.67 5.66
CA LYS A 867 -0.66 -36.86 5.32
C LYS A 867 -2.03 -36.55 4.73
N ALA A 868 -2.69 -35.50 5.26
CA ALA A 868 -3.95 -34.97 4.73
C ALA A 868 -3.75 -33.99 3.55
N GLN A 869 -2.51 -33.82 3.08
CA GLN A 869 -2.13 -32.99 1.94
C GLN A 869 -2.54 -31.49 2.05
N CYS A 870 -2.76 -30.97 3.23
CA CYS A 870 -3.15 -29.56 3.43
C CYS A 870 -2.13 -28.60 2.79
N THR A 871 -0.83 -28.92 2.87
CA THR A 871 0.28 -28.11 2.32
C THR A 871 0.31 -28.07 0.79
N ALA A 872 -0.44 -28.94 0.10
CA ALA A 872 -0.52 -28.89 -1.36
C ALA A 872 -1.20 -27.59 -1.85
N CYS A 873 -2.20 -27.10 -1.08
CA CYS A 873 -2.97 -25.89 -1.42
C CYS A 873 -2.75 -24.74 -0.45
N HIS A 874 -2.45 -25.01 0.83
CA HIS A 874 -2.39 -24.02 1.87
C HIS A 874 -0.96 -23.73 2.33
N ARG A 875 -0.70 -22.47 2.64
CA ARG A 875 0.39 -22.09 3.52
C ARG A 875 -0.06 -22.33 4.96
N VAL A 876 0.72 -23.07 5.74
CA VAL A 876 0.31 -23.51 7.09
C VAL A 876 1.33 -23.19 8.18
N SER A 877 2.50 -22.69 7.81
CA SER A 877 3.56 -22.31 8.75
C SER A 877 4.40 -21.19 8.16
N THR A 878 4.95 -20.36 9.03
CA THR A 878 6.02 -19.43 8.70
C THR A 878 7.36 -20.13 8.52
N ASP A 879 7.44 -21.43 8.88
CA ASP A 879 8.63 -22.26 8.72
C ASP A 879 8.79 -22.68 7.25
N SER A 880 9.86 -22.22 6.62
CA SER A 880 10.15 -22.48 5.20
C SER A 880 10.53 -23.94 4.91
N THR A 881 10.75 -24.80 5.93
CA THR A 881 11.03 -26.24 5.77
C THR A 881 9.77 -27.03 5.43
N VAL A 882 8.59 -26.45 5.64
CA VAL A 882 7.31 -27.06 5.26
C VAL A 882 6.93 -26.56 3.86
N ALA A 883 6.97 -27.44 2.87
CA ALA A 883 6.49 -27.14 1.53
C ALA A 883 5.03 -26.62 1.63
N SER A 884 4.77 -25.41 1.11
CA SER A 884 3.49 -24.73 1.29
C SER A 884 2.85 -24.37 -0.03
N GLY A 885 1.60 -24.79 -0.22
CA GLY A 885 0.73 -24.33 -1.31
C GLY A 885 0.34 -22.86 -1.11
N ILE A 886 -0.05 -22.22 -2.20
CA ILE A 886 -0.44 -20.81 -2.23
C ILE A 886 -1.83 -20.61 -2.85
N GLN A 887 -2.51 -21.69 -3.17
CA GLN A 887 -3.77 -21.69 -3.91
C GLN A 887 -5.01 -21.68 -3.00
N GLY A 888 -4.83 -22.07 -1.74
CA GLY A 888 -5.83 -21.95 -0.67
C GLY A 888 -5.51 -20.79 0.29
N PRO A 889 -6.41 -20.47 1.23
CA PRO A 889 -6.14 -19.48 2.28
C PRO A 889 -4.91 -19.86 3.11
N ASP A 890 -4.21 -18.85 3.61
CA ASP A 890 -3.13 -19.01 4.56
C ASP A 890 -3.68 -19.49 5.91
N LEU A 891 -3.25 -20.66 6.36
CA LEU A 891 -3.67 -21.29 7.60
C LEU A 891 -2.68 -21.04 8.76
N SER A 892 -1.58 -20.33 8.55
CA SER A 892 -0.56 -20.10 9.59
C SER A 892 -1.12 -19.44 10.85
N GLN A 893 -2.31 -18.82 10.75
CA GLN A 893 -2.97 -18.14 11.86
C GLN A 893 -4.50 -18.43 11.90
N ILE A 894 -4.87 -19.56 11.40
CA ILE A 894 -6.29 -19.90 11.21
C ILE A 894 -7.06 -19.98 12.53
N SER A 895 -6.45 -20.42 13.62
CA SER A 895 -7.10 -20.53 14.94
C SER A 895 -7.34 -19.16 15.61
N ALA A 896 -6.73 -18.09 15.13
CA ALA A 896 -7.09 -16.73 15.53
C ALA A 896 -8.43 -16.28 14.94
N ARG A 897 -8.91 -16.94 13.88
CA ARG A 897 -10.15 -16.61 13.17
C ARG A 897 -11.29 -17.57 13.47
N PHE A 898 -10.97 -18.83 13.74
CA PHE A 898 -11.94 -19.89 13.93
C PHE A 898 -11.67 -20.67 15.23
N GLY A 899 -12.72 -20.95 15.98
CA GLY A 899 -12.67 -21.88 17.10
C GLY A 899 -12.45 -23.31 16.63
N ARG A 900 -12.09 -24.22 17.54
CA ARG A 900 -11.80 -25.63 17.24
C ARG A 900 -12.92 -26.31 16.44
N ARG A 901 -14.17 -26.09 16.89
CA ARG A 901 -15.35 -26.64 16.26
C ARG A 901 -15.56 -26.09 14.86
N ASP A 902 -15.43 -24.77 14.69
CA ASP A 902 -15.62 -24.11 13.40
C ASP A 902 -14.53 -24.56 12.41
N LEU A 903 -13.27 -24.63 12.88
CA LEU A 903 -12.15 -25.08 12.07
C LEU A 903 -12.34 -26.54 11.62
N LEU A 904 -12.73 -27.42 12.56
CA LEU A 904 -13.04 -28.81 12.25
C LEU A 904 -14.18 -28.92 11.23
N GLU A 905 -15.24 -28.14 11.39
CA GLU A 905 -16.39 -28.13 10.49
C GLU A 905 -16.01 -27.65 9.09
N HIS A 906 -15.17 -26.61 8.98
CA HIS A 906 -14.69 -26.10 7.69
C HIS A 906 -13.77 -27.11 6.95
N ILE A 907 -13.00 -27.92 7.69
CA ILE A 907 -12.19 -28.98 7.09
C ILE A 907 -13.07 -30.17 6.68
N TRP A 908 -14.07 -30.53 7.49
CA TRP A 908 -14.96 -31.66 7.26
C TRP A 908 -16.00 -31.39 6.16
N ASN A 909 -16.59 -30.19 6.15
CA ASN A 909 -17.54 -29.72 5.11
C ASN A 909 -17.08 -28.38 4.52
N PRO A 910 -16.09 -28.38 3.63
CA PRO A 910 -15.52 -27.17 3.05
C PRO A 910 -16.47 -26.41 2.13
N SER A 911 -17.59 -27.05 1.72
CA SER A 911 -18.61 -26.42 0.87
C SER A 911 -19.67 -25.65 1.66
N LYS A 912 -19.69 -25.74 2.99
CA LYS A 912 -20.69 -25.07 3.84
C LYS A 912 -20.56 -23.54 3.75
N VAL A 913 -19.33 -23.02 3.75
CA VAL A 913 -19.03 -21.59 3.61
C VAL A 913 -17.80 -21.45 2.73
N ILE A 914 -17.97 -20.86 1.57
CA ILE A 914 -16.90 -20.66 0.58
C ILE A 914 -16.67 -19.16 0.41
N ASP A 915 -15.44 -18.72 0.65
CA ASP A 915 -15.01 -17.35 0.34
C ASP A 915 -15.04 -17.14 -1.19
N GLU A 916 -15.57 -16.01 -1.63
CA GLU A 916 -15.78 -15.69 -3.06
C GLU A 916 -14.56 -15.92 -3.93
N LYS A 917 -13.38 -15.59 -3.45
CA LYS A 917 -12.11 -15.72 -4.19
C LYS A 917 -11.65 -17.17 -4.42
N TYR A 918 -12.22 -18.14 -3.70
CA TYR A 918 -11.94 -19.57 -3.88
C TYR A 918 -13.13 -20.32 -4.48
N ARG A 919 -14.18 -19.60 -4.84
CA ARG A 919 -15.42 -20.17 -5.38
C ARG A 919 -15.22 -20.59 -6.83
N GLN A 920 -15.58 -21.82 -7.14
CA GLN A 920 -15.58 -22.31 -8.52
C GLN A 920 -16.72 -21.70 -9.34
N THR A 921 -16.48 -21.53 -10.63
CA THR A 921 -17.48 -21.11 -11.61
C THR A 921 -17.57 -22.17 -12.71
N THR A 922 -18.77 -22.58 -13.05
CA THR A 922 -19.06 -23.45 -14.19
C THR A 922 -19.44 -22.58 -15.39
N PHE A 923 -18.74 -22.75 -16.49
CA PHE A 923 -19.00 -22.14 -17.78
C PHE A 923 -19.63 -23.17 -18.69
N VAL A 924 -20.86 -22.94 -19.14
CA VAL A 924 -21.51 -23.74 -20.18
C VAL A 924 -21.19 -23.07 -21.52
N VAL A 925 -20.46 -23.75 -22.38
CA VAL A 925 -20.11 -23.21 -23.70
C VAL A 925 -21.13 -23.61 -24.77
N GLN A 926 -21.03 -23.04 -25.96
CA GLN A 926 -22.07 -23.17 -27.01
C GLN A 926 -22.27 -24.60 -27.49
N ASP A 927 -21.23 -25.44 -27.43
CA ASP A 927 -21.31 -26.87 -27.76
C ASP A 927 -21.99 -27.72 -26.69
N GLY A 928 -22.40 -27.10 -25.57
CA GLY A 928 -23.03 -27.76 -24.42
C GLY A 928 -22.05 -28.35 -23.41
N SER A 929 -20.75 -28.25 -23.63
CA SER A 929 -19.76 -28.71 -22.64
C SER A 929 -19.72 -27.77 -21.44
N GLU A 930 -19.40 -28.33 -20.26
CA GLU A 930 -19.27 -27.60 -19.01
C GLU A 930 -17.81 -27.61 -18.53
N ILE A 931 -17.30 -26.43 -18.25
CA ILE A 931 -15.95 -26.24 -17.72
C ILE A 931 -16.06 -25.59 -16.34
N THR A 932 -15.68 -26.33 -15.29
CA THR A 932 -15.77 -25.86 -13.92
C THR A 932 -14.37 -25.64 -13.34
N GLY A 933 -14.16 -24.53 -12.66
CA GLY A 933 -12.92 -24.25 -11.95
C GLY A 933 -12.91 -22.86 -11.31
N VAL A 934 -11.81 -22.54 -10.65
CA VAL A 934 -11.58 -21.20 -10.10
C VAL A 934 -11.14 -20.29 -11.23
N VAL A 935 -11.81 -19.17 -11.39
CA VAL A 935 -11.44 -18.15 -12.37
C VAL A 935 -10.12 -17.50 -11.91
N GLU A 936 -9.08 -17.60 -12.73
CA GLU A 936 -7.81 -16.97 -12.45
C GLU A 936 -7.74 -15.55 -13.02
N ARG A 937 -8.29 -15.36 -14.21
CA ARG A 937 -8.32 -14.07 -14.88
C ARG A 937 -9.33 -14.06 -16.03
N GLU A 938 -9.77 -12.88 -16.38
CA GLU A 938 -10.51 -12.59 -17.61
C GLU A 938 -9.72 -11.56 -18.41
N GLU A 939 -9.31 -11.90 -19.62
CA GLU A 939 -8.51 -11.00 -20.47
C GLU A 939 -8.72 -11.29 -21.95
N GLY A 940 -8.64 -10.27 -22.79
CA GLY A 940 -8.64 -10.43 -24.23
C GLY A 940 -9.89 -11.13 -24.79
N GLY A 941 -11.03 -11.03 -24.13
CA GLY A 941 -12.24 -11.72 -24.53
C GLY A 941 -12.27 -13.22 -24.15
N ALA A 942 -11.37 -13.65 -23.27
CA ALA A 942 -11.33 -15.02 -22.73
C ALA A 942 -11.30 -14.99 -21.20
N VAL A 943 -11.88 -16.04 -20.60
CA VAL A 943 -11.73 -16.34 -19.18
C VAL A 943 -10.78 -17.52 -18.99
N VAL A 944 -9.79 -17.39 -18.12
CA VAL A 944 -8.84 -18.46 -17.81
C VAL A 944 -9.25 -19.10 -16.49
N VAL A 945 -9.51 -20.40 -16.57
CA VAL A 945 -10.05 -21.19 -15.47
C VAL A 945 -9.07 -22.28 -15.06
N ARG A 946 -8.83 -22.41 -13.76
CA ARG A 946 -8.08 -23.52 -13.17
C ARG A 946 -9.06 -24.58 -12.68
N GLN A 947 -9.14 -25.69 -13.39
CA GLN A 947 -10.05 -26.78 -13.07
C GLN A 947 -9.58 -27.63 -11.89
N ASN A 948 -8.28 -27.75 -11.69
CA ASN A 948 -7.70 -28.54 -10.59
C ASN A 948 -6.65 -27.71 -9.85
N LEU A 949 -6.90 -27.41 -8.57
CA LEU A 949 -5.98 -26.65 -7.73
C LEU A 949 -4.66 -27.37 -7.42
N LEU A 950 -4.59 -28.69 -7.61
CA LEU A 950 -3.35 -29.47 -7.48
C LEU A 950 -2.52 -29.47 -8.77
N SER A 951 -3.07 -28.92 -9.86
CA SER A 951 -2.43 -28.79 -11.17
C SER A 951 -2.25 -27.32 -11.51
N GLU A 952 -1.13 -26.98 -12.13
CA GLU A 952 -0.91 -25.64 -12.71
C GLU A 952 -1.59 -25.46 -14.08
N GLN A 953 -2.29 -26.48 -14.56
CA GLN A 953 -2.99 -26.42 -15.83
C GLN A 953 -4.21 -25.51 -15.72
N THR A 954 -4.28 -24.57 -16.64
CA THR A 954 -5.42 -23.66 -16.82
C THR A 954 -6.01 -23.84 -18.21
N GLN A 955 -7.31 -23.61 -18.32
CA GLN A 955 -8.02 -23.62 -19.59
C GLN A 955 -8.56 -22.22 -19.90
N ALA A 956 -8.23 -21.71 -21.08
CA ALA A 956 -8.83 -20.49 -21.58
C ALA A 956 -10.16 -20.81 -22.29
N ILE A 957 -11.20 -20.06 -21.94
CA ILE A 957 -12.54 -20.18 -22.52
C ILE A 957 -12.83 -18.83 -23.17
N LEU A 958 -13.14 -18.78 -24.46
CA LEU A 958 -13.52 -17.55 -25.12
C LEU A 958 -14.91 -17.09 -24.61
N LEU A 959 -15.01 -15.86 -24.12
CA LEU A 959 -16.27 -15.31 -23.58
C LEU A 959 -17.40 -15.35 -24.60
N ILE A 960 -17.08 -15.18 -25.90
CA ILE A 960 -18.06 -15.31 -26.98
C ILE A 960 -18.64 -16.73 -27.11
N SER A 961 -17.92 -17.74 -26.64
CA SER A 961 -18.40 -19.14 -26.62
C SER A 961 -19.20 -19.49 -25.36
N VAL A 962 -19.21 -18.64 -24.37
CA VAL A 962 -19.93 -18.88 -23.11
C VAL A 962 -21.40 -18.56 -23.28
N ARG A 963 -22.22 -19.59 -23.08
CA ARG A 963 -23.68 -19.45 -23.09
C ARG A 963 -24.23 -19.12 -21.71
N GLU A 964 -23.65 -19.68 -20.68
CA GLU A 964 -24.09 -19.50 -19.29
C GLU A 964 -22.90 -19.57 -18.33
N ARG A 965 -22.95 -18.76 -17.28
CA ARG A 965 -21.97 -18.75 -16.18
C ARG A 965 -22.69 -19.03 -14.87
N LYS A 966 -22.32 -20.10 -14.15
CA LYS A 966 -22.90 -20.52 -12.89
C LYS A 966 -21.83 -20.51 -11.80
N ILE A 967 -22.07 -19.78 -10.73
CA ILE A 967 -21.21 -19.85 -9.54
C ILE A 967 -21.51 -21.14 -8.79
N SER A 968 -20.46 -21.92 -8.54
CA SER A 968 -20.58 -23.20 -7.83
C SER A 968 -20.77 -23.01 -6.33
N ASN A 969 -21.60 -23.83 -5.73
CA ASN A 969 -21.71 -23.96 -4.28
C ASN A 969 -20.80 -25.11 -3.73
N ILE A 970 -19.93 -25.65 -4.56
CA ILE A 970 -18.96 -26.68 -4.16
C ILE A 970 -17.59 -26.05 -4.04
N SER A 971 -16.93 -26.30 -2.90
CA SER A 971 -15.57 -25.83 -2.62
C SER A 971 -14.53 -26.53 -3.47
N SER A 972 -13.49 -25.80 -3.85
CA SER A 972 -12.28 -26.40 -4.47
C SER A 972 -11.48 -27.25 -3.48
N MET A 973 -11.68 -27.07 -2.17
CA MET A 973 -11.10 -27.92 -1.13
C MET A 973 -11.86 -29.24 -1.11
N PRO A 974 -11.18 -30.39 -1.32
CA PRO A 974 -11.86 -31.70 -1.35
C PRO A 974 -12.47 -32.04 0.02
N GLU A 975 -13.59 -32.73 0.00
CA GLU A 975 -14.16 -33.37 1.20
C GLU A 975 -13.38 -34.64 1.56
N GLY A 976 -13.49 -35.06 2.82
CA GLY A 976 -12.92 -36.30 3.31
C GLY A 976 -11.40 -36.28 3.56
N LEU A 977 -10.77 -35.09 3.60
CA LEU A 977 -9.33 -34.96 3.91
C LEU A 977 -8.96 -35.53 5.28
N LEU A 978 -9.88 -35.48 6.26
CA LEU A 978 -9.67 -36.11 7.57
C LEU A 978 -9.75 -37.62 7.53
N SER A 979 -10.30 -38.23 6.48
CA SER A 979 -10.50 -39.69 6.42
C SER A 979 -9.20 -40.48 6.36
N VAL A 980 -8.09 -39.86 6.02
CA VAL A 980 -6.76 -40.51 6.02
C VAL A 980 -6.08 -40.47 7.38
N LEU A 981 -6.65 -39.77 8.35
CA LEU A 981 -6.12 -39.55 9.71
C LEU A 981 -6.80 -40.44 10.75
N THR A 982 -6.06 -40.90 11.77
CA THR A 982 -6.63 -41.42 13.01
C THR A 982 -7.20 -40.30 13.89
N LEU A 983 -7.99 -40.62 14.89
CA LEU A 983 -8.53 -39.62 15.84
C LEU A 983 -7.41 -38.82 16.47
N ASP A 984 -6.34 -39.44 16.96
CA ASP A 984 -5.21 -38.69 17.54
C ASP A 984 -4.53 -37.78 16.54
N GLN A 985 -4.39 -38.20 15.29
CA GLN A 985 -3.83 -37.36 14.22
C GLN A 985 -4.75 -36.14 13.89
N VAL A 986 -6.08 -36.29 13.95
CA VAL A 986 -7.01 -35.17 13.80
C VAL A 986 -6.85 -34.18 14.95
N LEU A 987 -6.74 -34.69 16.18
CA LEU A 987 -6.55 -33.84 17.36
C LEU A 987 -5.18 -33.15 17.37
N ASP A 988 -4.13 -33.83 16.95
CA ASP A 988 -2.77 -33.25 16.78
C ASP A 988 -2.77 -32.17 15.69
N LEU A 989 -3.50 -32.38 14.59
CA LEU A 989 -3.67 -31.38 13.52
C LEU A 989 -4.33 -30.10 14.03
N LEU A 990 -5.41 -30.23 14.79
CA LEU A 990 -6.11 -29.07 15.39
C LEU A 990 -5.21 -28.36 16.40
N ALA A 991 -4.50 -29.10 17.26
CA ALA A 991 -3.55 -28.53 18.20
C ALA A 991 -2.39 -27.82 17.50
N PHE A 992 -1.93 -28.35 16.37
CA PHE A 992 -0.91 -27.71 15.55
C PHE A 992 -1.38 -26.34 15.01
N PHE A 993 -2.61 -26.23 14.51
CA PHE A 993 -3.16 -24.95 14.10
C PHE A 993 -3.27 -23.94 15.24
N GLU A 994 -3.56 -24.39 16.47
CA GLU A 994 -3.60 -23.54 17.65
C GLU A 994 -2.20 -23.07 18.10
N THR A 995 -1.20 -23.95 18.02
CA THR A 995 0.19 -23.61 18.38
C THR A 995 0.85 -22.77 17.31
N ALA A 996 0.65 -23.08 16.02
CA ALA A 996 1.14 -22.28 14.90
C ALA A 996 0.61 -20.85 14.90
N SER A 997 -0.56 -20.63 15.52
CA SER A 997 -1.21 -19.31 15.63
C SER A 997 -0.84 -18.54 16.91
N LYS A 998 -0.21 -19.19 17.90
CA LYS A 998 0.25 -18.53 19.12
C LYS A 998 1.63 -17.95 18.89
N PRO A 999 1.91 -16.71 19.34
CA PRO A 999 3.28 -16.26 19.41
C PRO A 999 4.07 -17.23 20.30
N PRO A 1000 5.35 -17.50 20.00
CA PRO A 1000 6.14 -18.42 20.80
C PRO A 1000 6.15 -17.94 22.26
N VAL A 1001 5.64 -18.77 23.14
CA VAL A 1001 5.73 -18.54 24.58
C VAL A 1001 7.23 -18.58 24.92
N LYS A 1002 7.78 -17.49 25.46
CA LYS A 1002 9.15 -17.50 25.98
C LYS A 1002 9.29 -18.59 27.05
N PRO A 1003 10.32 -19.42 27.00
CA PRO A 1003 10.68 -20.26 28.12
C PRO A 1003 11.07 -19.43 29.34
#